data_f877e91454802c1a470a3149ca1c488c
#
_entry.id   f877e91454802c1a470a3149ca1c488c
#
_cell.length_a   1.000
_cell.length_b   1.000
_cell.length_c   1.000
_cell.angle_alpha   90.00
_cell.angle_beta   90.00
_cell.angle_gamma   90.00
#
_symmetry.space_group_name_H-M   'P 1'
#
loop_
_entity.id
_entity.type
_entity.pdbx_description
1 polymer ?
#
loop_
_entity_poly.entity_id
_entity_poly.type
_entity_poly.pdbx_seq_one_letter_code
_entity_poly.pdbx_strand_id
1 'polypeptide(L)'
;MKIKHVFIVFLAVSLLCSMTCVSAFDNDNNTLNHDEISVNIADESDKLESSLNGGNTLDELEKIIEDAKPGDVINLNKDYYCSETNETYGIYVFDNVTIDGHGHFFDGNGSNMSNAFVAYGNNVVLKNIKFVNWTLDNYHSVILWGGNNGTIQNCIFENNNVFDGEVIDWLGNEGHLYDSTFLNNSADSGSTIYWKANYGYISGCYFADNSAETGGSIMWVGKEGLIENTTFNNNAADEGGAIYWDGLFGSLKNIHFTNNQATDGGAIFSDASGLNVSECSFDTNFANESGGSIYFAGGDAEIHDSEFISNNADAGGAIFIDDYIVLDVFDSSFSNNTANAGGAILVEGELNFYNSICSNNSANKIGGAIYSEFYAFIANSTFTQNIAEKGGAIFIEDGEIINSTLLNNNAKISGGALYVDEKLNIVNSTFKNNNAVDGSNTIAVYGEDSVTIDNQTTCDDFCIQELVDVYIDVSDIVYGDTLNMFFDIYGLNQTFDGKILNITLNNKKYSAKIVNNSANLTIPNLNVGVYSGYVIFNDYPDCGGGDSYSFNVNKIDTMMFPHNVPIIGINAFNLSATIYPSDAKGKVYFDVNGSEYVADVKNGVASVIVDKLIPDYYLINLKYSGDSIYSPSESVILLQVDEHYPVITAPDVEKYYKGSERFIITLTDNTASPIANATVKININDVEYTRVTDSKGVTSIALGLSGGDYDVTTEFNSSKAYSTVKIKSTVEGSDIEKMFRNGTQYYAKFMDSNGKTLPNNTAVTFNINGVMYTRNTNASGVARLNINLNPGDYIITATNPKTNEMYSNVITVLSPISENDDLVKYYKNDSQYSIRLLDNEGNPVGANVSATFNINGVFYTRYSNASGHVKLNINLAPGNYVITAEYNGVKASNYINVLPTLEAKDLSMKYRDGSKFEVKVLDGTGDALTNANVNLNINGVLYTRISDDEGIARLNINLMPGQYIITSSYNTLNISNKITISS
;
A
#
# COMPACT_ATOMS: atom_id res chain seq x y z
N MET A 1 -1.54 -18.41 2.20
CA MET A 1 -0.40 -17.97 3.04
C MET A 1 0.74 -17.32 2.24
N LYS A 2 0.59 -17.11 0.94
CA LYS A 2 1.55 -16.37 0.08
C LYS A 2 1.12 -14.95 -0.29
N ILE A 3 -0.12 -14.58 -0.01
CA ILE A 3 -0.71 -13.28 -0.38
C ILE A 3 -0.44 -12.18 0.66
N LYS A 4 -0.21 -12.53 1.93
CA LYS A 4 0.13 -11.53 2.98
C LYS A 4 1.41 -10.71 2.71
N HIS A 5 2.25 -11.11 1.76
CA HIS A 5 3.47 -10.34 1.42
C HIS A 5 3.26 -9.35 0.27
N VAL A 6 2.18 -9.46 -0.47
CA VAL A 6 1.87 -8.54 -1.58
C VAL A 6 1.17 -7.29 -1.05
N PHE A 7 0.33 -7.41 -0.03
CA PHE A 7 -0.38 -6.27 0.58
C PHE A 7 0.55 -5.26 1.28
N ILE A 8 1.63 -5.71 1.92
CA ILE A 8 2.58 -4.81 2.62
C ILE A 8 3.40 -3.95 1.64
N VAL A 9 3.56 -4.36 0.39
CA VAL A 9 4.26 -3.57 -0.63
C VAL A 9 3.33 -2.54 -1.27
N PHE A 10 2.01 -2.78 -1.30
CA PHE A 10 1.03 -1.85 -1.85
C PHE A 10 0.72 -0.67 -0.93
N LEU A 11 0.78 -0.83 0.39
CA LEU A 11 0.57 0.27 1.34
C LEU A 11 1.60 1.41 1.25
N ALA A 12 2.78 1.14 0.69
CA ALA A 12 3.83 2.14 0.52
C ALA A 12 3.70 2.98 -0.76
N VAL A 13 2.86 2.56 -1.71
CA VAL A 13 2.68 3.23 -3.02
C VAL A 13 1.44 4.12 -3.03
N SER A 14 0.41 3.82 -2.22
CA SER A 14 -0.83 4.61 -2.17
C SER A 14 -0.66 5.98 -1.49
N LEU A 15 0.33 6.14 -0.62
CA LEU A 15 0.58 7.41 0.08
C LEU A 15 1.16 8.54 -0.81
N LEU A 16 1.49 8.27 -2.07
CA LEU A 16 2.06 9.27 -2.99
C LEU A 16 1.11 9.74 -4.10
N CYS A 17 -0.09 9.14 -4.24
CA CYS A 17 -1.02 9.48 -5.32
C CYS A 17 -2.22 10.36 -4.92
N SER A 18 -2.39 10.72 -3.65
CA SER A 18 -3.59 11.43 -3.18
C SER A 18 -3.53 12.97 -3.27
N MET A 19 -2.57 13.54 -4.00
CA MET A 19 -2.43 15.01 -4.11
C MET A 19 -2.56 15.60 -5.51
N THR A 20 -3.29 15.02 -6.44
CA THR A 20 -3.66 15.77 -7.66
C THR A 20 -4.84 15.13 -8.38
N CYS A 21 -6.05 15.54 -8.09
CA CYS A 21 -7.12 15.59 -9.09
C CYS A 21 -8.33 16.37 -8.54
N VAL A 22 -8.22 17.70 -8.55
CA VAL A 22 -9.40 18.56 -8.57
C VAL A 22 -9.31 19.37 -9.85
N SER A 23 -10.11 19.02 -10.84
CA SER A 23 -10.75 20.02 -11.72
C SER A 23 -11.64 19.37 -12.79
N ALA A 24 -12.82 19.91 -12.88
CA ALA A 24 -13.69 20.02 -14.03
C ALA A 24 -14.57 18.80 -14.41
N PHE A 25 -15.81 18.86 -13.97
CA PHE A 25 -16.92 18.46 -14.82
C PHE A 25 -17.93 19.60 -14.92
N ASP A 26 -18.15 20.01 -16.14
CA ASP A 26 -19.18 20.98 -16.54
C ASP A 26 -20.57 20.36 -16.46
N ASN A 27 -21.51 21.21 -16.05
CA ASN A 27 -22.96 20.97 -16.01
C ASN A 27 -23.53 20.61 -17.40
N ASP A 28 -24.34 19.56 -17.43
CA ASP A 28 -25.53 19.59 -18.32
C ASP A 28 -26.74 18.99 -17.59
N ASN A 29 -27.76 19.80 -17.57
CA ASN A 29 -29.06 19.61 -16.94
C ASN A 29 -29.83 18.39 -17.48
N ASN A 30 -30.37 17.56 -16.57
CA ASN A 30 -31.73 17.04 -16.81
C ASN A 30 -32.49 16.85 -15.49
N THR A 31 -33.55 17.58 -15.37
CA THR A 31 -34.51 17.63 -14.27
C THR A 31 -35.33 16.37 -14.14
N LEU A 32 -35.30 15.73 -12.98
CA LEU A 32 -36.39 14.91 -12.47
C LEU A 32 -36.79 15.43 -11.09
N ASN A 33 -38.07 15.77 -10.98
CA ASN A 33 -38.72 16.29 -9.78
C ASN A 33 -38.68 15.25 -8.66
N HIS A 34 -38.04 15.60 -7.56
CA HIS A 34 -38.32 15.05 -6.24
C HIS A 34 -38.90 16.17 -5.38
N ASP A 35 -39.98 15.87 -4.67
CA ASP A 35 -40.63 16.79 -3.76
C ASP A 35 -39.68 17.09 -2.59
N GLU A 36 -39.08 18.26 -2.64
CA GLU A 36 -38.31 18.83 -1.53
C GLU A 36 -39.26 19.17 -0.37
N ILE A 37 -39.05 18.54 0.76
CA ILE A 37 -39.49 19.08 2.05
C ILE A 37 -38.57 20.26 2.35
N SER A 38 -38.95 21.44 1.85
CA SER A 38 -38.24 22.67 2.17
C SER A 38 -38.56 23.09 3.57
N VAL A 39 -37.65 22.81 4.52
CA VAL A 39 -37.61 23.57 5.77
C VAL A 39 -37.07 24.95 5.40
N ASN A 40 -37.94 25.96 5.44
CA ASN A 40 -37.56 27.38 5.29
C ASN A 40 -36.66 27.76 6.46
N ILE A 41 -35.37 27.68 6.33
CA ILE A 41 -34.41 28.38 7.18
C ILE A 41 -34.31 29.80 6.59
N ALA A 42 -34.90 30.74 7.26
CA ALA A 42 -34.69 32.14 6.96
C ALA A 42 -33.23 32.51 7.22
N ASP A 43 -32.58 32.93 6.15
CA ASP A 43 -31.20 33.44 6.19
C ASP A 43 -31.26 34.83 6.89
N GLU A 44 -31.00 34.86 8.20
CA GLU A 44 -30.73 36.12 8.95
C GLU A 44 -29.30 36.04 9.46
N SER A 45 -28.33 36.35 8.59
CA SER A 45 -27.01 36.75 9.03
C SER A 45 -27.04 38.17 9.61
N ASP A 46 -27.56 38.31 10.78
CA ASP A 46 -27.35 39.51 11.59
C ASP A 46 -26.24 39.28 12.61
N LYS A 47 -25.16 40.02 12.43
CA LYS A 47 -24.12 40.19 13.43
C LYS A 47 -24.75 40.66 14.76
N LEU A 48 -24.88 39.76 15.71
CA LEU A 48 -25.13 40.15 17.10
C LEU A 48 -23.87 40.75 17.71
N GLU A 49 -23.75 42.08 17.70
CA GLU A 49 -22.94 42.79 18.70
C GLU A 49 -23.64 42.66 20.07
N SER A 50 -23.05 41.82 20.95
CA SER A 50 -23.54 41.62 22.29
C SER A 50 -23.45 42.90 23.10
N SER A 51 -24.59 43.49 23.40
CA SER A 51 -24.71 44.43 24.53
C SER A 51 -24.98 43.60 25.80
N LEU A 52 -23.94 43.26 26.52
CA LEU A 52 -23.99 42.70 27.89
C LEU A 52 -24.69 43.67 28.82
N ASN A 53 -25.98 43.42 29.10
CA ASN A 53 -26.65 44.00 30.25
C ASN A 53 -27.13 42.87 31.16
N GLY A 54 -26.54 42.77 32.31
CA GLY A 54 -26.56 41.69 33.28
C GLY A 54 -27.92 41.13 33.66
N GLY A 55 -27.94 39.82 33.88
CA GLY A 55 -28.99 39.14 34.61
C GLY A 55 -29.59 37.88 34.02
N ASN A 56 -28.89 37.11 33.12
CA ASN A 56 -29.39 35.86 32.60
C ASN A 56 -28.28 34.77 32.67
N THR A 57 -27.78 34.52 33.88
CA THR A 57 -26.70 33.51 34.05
C THR A 57 -27.26 32.14 34.31
N LEU A 58 -26.44 31.08 34.03
CA LEU A 58 -26.80 29.72 34.40
C LEU A 58 -27.03 29.53 35.89
N ASP A 59 -26.38 30.29 36.78
CA ASP A 59 -26.61 30.25 38.22
C ASP A 59 -28.02 30.64 38.62
N GLU A 60 -28.68 31.53 37.87
CA GLU A 60 -30.07 31.87 38.11
C GLU A 60 -31.00 30.71 37.73
N LEU A 61 -30.68 30.00 36.67
CA LEU A 61 -31.45 28.82 36.26
C LEU A 61 -31.26 27.65 37.24
N GLU A 62 -30.04 27.43 37.73
CA GLU A 62 -29.72 26.40 38.72
C GLU A 62 -30.63 26.52 39.93
N LYS A 63 -30.76 27.71 40.48
CA LYS A 63 -31.66 27.97 41.65
C LYS A 63 -33.13 27.63 41.39
N ILE A 64 -33.60 27.86 40.16
CA ILE A 64 -34.96 27.51 39.75
C ILE A 64 -35.13 25.99 39.70
N ILE A 65 -34.11 25.29 39.21
CA ILE A 65 -34.13 23.82 39.06
C ILE A 65 -33.94 23.12 40.40
N GLU A 66 -33.11 23.65 41.31
CA GLU A 66 -32.92 23.13 42.68
C GLU A 66 -34.22 23.09 43.49
N ASP A 67 -35.12 24.05 43.32
CA ASP A 67 -36.41 24.12 44.00
C ASP A 67 -37.50 23.25 43.35
N ALA A 68 -37.24 22.64 42.18
CA ALA A 68 -38.18 21.82 41.41
C ALA A 68 -38.53 20.51 42.15
N LYS A 69 -39.76 20.10 42.03
CA LYS A 69 -40.28 18.84 42.57
C LYS A 69 -40.59 17.87 41.44
N PRO A 70 -40.53 16.53 41.71
CA PRO A 70 -40.95 15.56 40.72
C PRO A 70 -42.34 15.85 40.15
N GLY A 71 -42.41 16.02 38.83
CA GLY A 71 -43.62 16.35 38.06
C GLY A 71 -43.72 17.81 37.65
N ASP A 72 -42.78 18.66 38.11
CA ASP A 72 -42.79 20.09 37.71
C ASP A 72 -42.34 20.29 36.26
N VAL A 73 -42.92 21.29 35.61
CA VAL A 73 -42.51 21.75 34.25
C VAL A 73 -41.95 23.15 34.41
N ILE A 74 -40.66 23.26 34.18
CA ILE A 74 -39.95 24.55 34.22
C ILE A 74 -39.99 25.14 32.80
N ASN A 75 -40.74 26.23 32.63
CA ASN A 75 -40.82 26.92 31.33
C ASN A 75 -39.84 28.11 31.35
N LEU A 76 -38.89 28.03 30.39
CA LEU A 76 -37.92 29.11 30.22
C LEU A 76 -38.59 30.30 29.49
N ASN A 77 -38.22 31.50 29.83
CA ASN A 77 -38.80 32.72 29.29
C ASN A 77 -37.74 33.71 28.80
N LYS A 78 -36.50 33.29 28.75
CA LYS A 78 -35.35 34.11 28.35
C LYS A 78 -34.17 33.20 27.98
N ASP A 79 -33.17 33.77 27.33
CA ASP A 79 -31.93 33.09 27.01
C ASP A 79 -30.97 33.12 28.19
N TYR A 80 -30.09 32.13 28.29
CA TYR A 80 -29.11 31.97 29.34
C TYR A 80 -27.69 31.89 28.80
N TYR A 81 -26.76 32.49 29.51
CA TYR A 81 -25.36 32.55 29.11
C TYR A 81 -24.45 32.02 30.21
N CYS A 82 -23.39 31.34 29.82
CA CYS A 82 -22.31 31.03 30.74
C CYS A 82 -21.53 32.33 31.06
N SER A 83 -21.23 32.60 32.34
CA SER A 83 -20.41 33.74 32.72
C SER A 83 -19.00 33.27 33.12
N GLU A 84 -17.98 34.15 32.87
CA GLU A 84 -16.58 33.88 33.27
C GLU A 84 -16.36 33.68 34.79
N THR A 85 -17.38 33.91 35.59
CA THR A 85 -17.32 33.84 37.07
C THR A 85 -18.08 32.66 37.65
N ASN A 86 -18.66 31.78 36.84
CA ASN A 86 -19.40 30.62 37.35
C ASN A 86 -18.44 29.56 37.87
N GLU A 87 -18.59 29.22 39.17
CA GLU A 87 -17.91 28.12 39.81
C GLU A 87 -18.73 26.80 39.79
N THR A 88 -19.82 26.74 38.97
CA THR A 88 -20.76 25.60 38.99
C THR A 88 -20.27 24.44 38.14
N TYR A 89 -20.42 23.24 38.68
CA TYR A 89 -20.12 21.97 38.04
C TYR A 89 -21.23 21.47 37.07
N GLY A 90 -22.04 22.35 36.52
CA GLY A 90 -23.22 22.08 35.71
C GLY A 90 -24.53 22.11 36.50
N ILE A 91 -25.65 22.31 35.81
CA ILE A 91 -26.99 22.34 36.40
C ILE A 91 -27.49 20.90 36.62
N TYR A 92 -27.73 20.53 37.87
CA TYR A 92 -28.23 19.21 38.23
C TYR A 92 -29.74 19.11 38.08
N VAL A 93 -30.24 18.18 37.31
CA VAL A 93 -31.66 17.92 37.11
C VAL A 93 -32.07 16.59 37.78
N PHE A 94 -33.09 16.65 38.61
CA PHE A 94 -33.55 15.57 39.46
C PHE A 94 -34.74 14.80 38.84
N ASP A 95 -35.18 13.72 39.46
CA ASP A 95 -36.21 12.80 38.97
C ASP A 95 -37.47 13.51 38.50
N ASN A 96 -37.95 13.14 37.34
CA ASN A 96 -39.27 13.47 36.81
C ASN A 96 -39.53 14.97 36.64
N VAL A 97 -38.47 15.74 36.24
CA VAL A 97 -38.56 17.19 35.96
C VAL A 97 -38.54 17.39 34.44
N THR A 98 -39.38 18.29 33.95
CA THR A 98 -39.37 18.75 32.56
C THR A 98 -38.85 20.16 32.47
N ILE A 99 -37.88 20.40 31.59
CA ILE A 99 -37.41 21.74 31.25
C ILE A 99 -37.84 22.02 29.80
N ASP A 100 -38.74 23.00 29.65
CA ASP A 100 -39.21 23.46 28.34
C ASP A 100 -38.56 24.80 27.99
N GLY A 101 -37.69 24.75 27.00
CA GLY A 101 -36.92 25.94 26.57
C GLY A 101 -37.71 26.97 25.77
N HIS A 102 -38.88 26.63 25.23
CA HIS A 102 -39.65 27.49 24.31
C HIS A 102 -38.83 28.12 23.18
N GLY A 103 -37.73 27.51 22.75
CA GLY A 103 -36.82 27.99 21.72
C GLY A 103 -35.72 28.93 22.24
N HIS A 104 -35.67 29.17 23.55
CA HIS A 104 -34.54 29.90 24.14
C HIS A 104 -33.23 29.11 24.10
N PHE A 105 -32.12 29.81 24.14
CA PHE A 105 -30.81 29.19 24.00
C PHE A 105 -29.99 29.24 25.31
N PHE A 106 -29.11 28.28 25.43
CA PHE A 106 -28.03 28.23 26.38
C PHE A 106 -26.72 28.43 25.61
N ASP A 107 -26.10 29.58 25.78
CA ASP A 107 -24.86 29.93 25.09
C ASP A 107 -23.68 29.73 26.05
N GLY A 108 -22.81 28.83 25.66
CA GLY A 108 -21.55 28.56 26.36
C GLY A 108 -20.58 29.75 26.32
N ASN A 109 -20.78 30.67 25.39
CA ASN A 109 -19.93 31.86 25.17
C ASN A 109 -18.43 31.52 25.05
N GLY A 110 -18.12 30.35 24.49
CA GLY A 110 -16.75 29.83 24.37
C GLY A 110 -16.05 29.58 25.71
N SER A 111 -16.81 29.38 26.80
CA SER A 111 -16.24 29.17 28.13
C SER A 111 -15.74 27.75 28.32
N ASN A 112 -14.60 27.63 28.94
CA ASN A 112 -13.95 26.38 29.32
C ASN A 112 -14.45 25.95 30.71
N MET A 113 -15.73 25.59 30.84
CA MET A 113 -16.38 25.21 32.08
C MET A 113 -16.79 23.74 32.08
N SER A 114 -17.17 23.22 33.26
CA SER A 114 -17.78 21.91 33.42
C SER A 114 -19.14 21.82 32.71
N ASN A 115 -19.78 20.65 32.72
CA ASN A 115 -21.03 20.35 32.00
C ASN A 115 -22.09 21.45 32.11
N ALA A 116 -22.84 21.70 31.03
CA ALA A 116 -24.01 22.62 31.10
C ALA A 116 -25.13 22.01 31.94
N PHE A 117 -25.48 20.76 31.64
CA PHE A 117 -26.49 19.98 32.39
C PHE A 117 -25.96 18.63 32.85
N VAL A 118 -26.38 18.22 34.07
CA VAL A 118 -26.12 16.91 34.64
C VAL A 118 -27.46 16.28 35.02
N ALA A 119 -28.02 15.45 34.14
CA ALA A 119 -29.31 14.81 34.33
C ALA A 119 -29.18 13.44 34.99
N TYR A 120 -29.00 13.32 36.29
CA TYR A 120 -29.01 12.05 37.03
C TYR A 120 -30.40 11.56 37.40
N GLY A 121 -31.40 12.44 37.32
CA GLY A 121 -32.78 12.07 37.59
C GLY A 121 -33.39 11.16 36.52
N ASN A 122 -34.24 10.17 36.93
CA ASN A 122 -35.03 9.37 36.01
C ASN A 122 -36.21 10.18 35.44
N ASN A 123 -36.62 9.86 34.23
CA ASN A 123 -37.78 10.50 33.58
C ASN A 123 -37.60 12.01 33.42
N VAL A 124 -36.40 12.53 33.28
CA VAL A 124 -36.14 13.92 32.99
C VAL A 124 -36.46 14.20 31.50
N VAL A 125 -37.04 15.35 31.23
CA VAL A 125 -37.32 15.80 29.87
C VAL A 125 -36.67 17.15 29.59
N LEU A 126 -35.79 17.24 28.61
CA LEU A 126 -35.30 18.51 28.05
C LEU A 126 -35.95 18.72 26.68
N LYS A 127 -36.61 19.80 26.46
CA LYS A 127 -37.23 20.07 25.17
C LYS A 127 -37.22 21.52 24.75
N ASN A 128 -37.25 21.76 23.44
CA ASN A 128 -37.31 23.07 22.83
C ASN A 128 -36.16 24.01 23.25
N ILE A 129 -34.96 23.51 23.44
CA ILE A 129 -33.78 24.24 23.93
C ILE A 129 -32.72 24.27 22.79
N LYS A 130 -31.98 25.39 22.69
CA LYS A 130 -30.80 25.50 21.83
C LYS A 130 -29.54 25.55 22.67
N PHE A 131 -28.64 24.62 22.50
CA PHE A 131 -27.29 24.56 23.12
C PHE A 131 -26.25 25.03 22.10
N VAL A 132 -25.64 26.17 22.34
CA VAL A 132 -24.77 26.79 21.31
C VAL A 132 -23.44 27.28 21.90
N ASN A 133 -22.38 27.23 21.06
CA ASN A 133 -21.06 27.80 21.31
C ASN A 133 -20.39 27.33 22.62
N TRP A 134 -20.62 26.11 23.04
CA TRP A 134 -19.91 25.51 24.16
C TRP A 134 -18.52 25.09 23.73
N THR A 135 -17.50 25.51 24.50
CA THR A 135 -16.12 25.01 24.35
C THR A 135 -15.71 24.37 25.65
N LEU A 136 -15.51 23.07 25.67
CA LEU A 136 -15.22 22.30 26.87
C LEU A 136 -13.92 21.52 26.73
N ASP A 137 -13.22 21.30 27.85
CA ASP A 137 -12.04 20.45 27.94
C ASP A 137 -12.16 19.51 29.18
N ASN A 138 -11.14 18.66 29.40
CA ASN A 138 -11.03 17.84 30.61
C ASN A 138 -12.17 16.85 30.86
N TYR A 139 -12.62 16.12 29.83
CA TYR A 139 -13.64 15.06 29.94
C TYR A 139 -15.03 15.56 30.37
N HIS A 140 -15.39 16.77 30.03
CA HIS A 140 -16.69 17.32 30.29
C HIS A 140 -17.57 17.28 29.04
N SER A 141 -18.88 17.15 29.22
CA SER A 141 -19.88 17.15 28.17
C SER A 141 -20.84 18.33 28.31
N VAL A 142 -21.42 18.80 27.19
CA VAL A 142 -22.49 19.82 27.31
C VAL A 142 -23.64 19.24 28.13
N ILE A 143 -24.02 17.98 27.89
CA ILE A 143 -24.97 17.25 28.70
C ILE A 143 -24.39 15.92 29.17
N LEU A 144 -24.30 15.72 30.49
CA LEU A 144 -24.03 14.40 31.07
C LEU A 144 -25.36 13.78 31.52
N TRP A 145 -25.79 12.69 30.89
CA TRP A 145 -27.08 12.06 31.15
C TRP A 145 -26.93 10.72 31.86
N GLY A 146 -27.18 10.68 33.16
CA GLY A 146 -27.07 9.48 34.00
C GLY A 146 -28.39 8.81 34.36
N GLY A 147 -29.54 9.51 34.27
CA GLY A 147 -30.85 9.00 34.64
C GLY A 147 -31.53 8.13 33.60
N ASN A 148 -32.30 7.11 34.00
CA ASN A 148 -33.03 6.23 33.09
C ASN A 148 -34.29 6.90 32.54
N ASN A 149 -34.74 6.44 31.35
CA ASN A 149 -35.99 6.88 30.74
C ASN A 149 -36.02 8.40 30.52
N GLY A 150 -34.85 8.95 30.19
CA GLY A 150 -34.71 10.37 29.89
C GLY A 150 -35.11 10.74 28.47
N THR A 151 -35.49 12.00 28.27
CA THR A 151 -35.93 12.46 26.93
C THR A 151 -35.31 13.80 26.57
N ILE A 152 -34.67 13.87 25.39
CA ILE A 152 -34.34 15.11 24.71
C ILE A 152 -35.25 15.23 23.50
N GLN A 153 -35.97 16.34 23.35
CA GLN A 153 -36.90 16.54 22.24
C GLN A 153 -36.87 17.93 21.67
N ASN A 154 -36.88 18.06 20.34
CA ASN A 154 -36.90 19.31 19.61
C ASN A 154 -35.86 20.30 20.10
N CYS A 155 -34.63 19.79 20.36
CA CYS A 155 -33.48 20.58 20.77
C CYS A 155 -32.51 20.81 19.63
N ILE A 156 -31.73 21.89 19.71
CA ILE A 156 -30.69 22.21 18.75
C ILE A 156 -29.36 22.27 19.49
N PHE A 157 -28.36 21.54 18.96
CA PHE A 157 -26.97 21.59 19.41
C PHE A 157 -26.12 22.13 18.27
N GLU A 158 -25.58 23.32 18.42
CA GLU A 158 -24.94 24.02 17.31
C GLU A 158 -23.62 24.66 17.71
N ASN A 159 -22.56 24.45 16.92
CA ASN A 159 -21.23 25.05 17.13
C ASN A 159 -20.63 24.72 18.51
N ASN A 160 -20.88 23.55 19.06
CA ASN A 160 -20.25 23.09 20.28
C ASN A 160 -18.95 22.39 19.99
N ASN A 161 -17.88 22.77 20.68
CA ASN A 161 -16.53 22.21 20.50
C ASN A 161 -16.04 21.62 21.81
N VAL A 162 -15.84 20.30 21.84
CA VAL A 162 -15.43 19.56 23.03
C VAL A 162 -14.11 18.86 22.76
N PHE A 163 -13.06 19.12 23.56
CA PHE A 163 -11.73 18.56 23.28
C PHE A 163 -11.55 17.14 23.79
N ASP A 164 -11.85 16.87 25.07
CA ASP A 164 -11.67 15.54 25.67
C ASP A 164 -13.00 15.02 26.24
N GLY A 165 -14.09 15.08 25.49
CA GLY A 165 -15.42 14.68 25.92
C GLY A 165 -16.39 14.72 24.76
N GLU A 166 -17.68 14.74 25.05
CA GLU A 166 -18.79 14.64 24.10
C GLU A 166 -19.76 15.82 24.23
N VAL A 167 -20.50 16.14 23.22
CA VAL A 167 -21.60 17.10 23.36
C VAL A 167 -22.68 16.49 24.27
N ILE A 168 -22.99 15.20 24.10
CA ILE A 168 -23.86 14.46 25.01
C ILE A 168 -23.20 13.15 25.41
N ASP A 169 -22.96 12.93 26.72
CA ASP A 169 -22.60 11.62 27.29
C ASP A 169 -23.83 10.96 27.91
N TRP A 170 -24.34 9.91 27.25
CA TRP A 170 -25.61 9.25 27.64
C TRP A 170 -25.37 7.91 28.34
N LEU A 171 -25.56 7.86 29.67
CA LEU A 171 -25.33 6.69 30.52
C LEU A 171 -26.64 6.00 30.98
N GLY A 172 -27.76 6.70 30.99
CA GLY A 172 -29.04 6.21 31.50
C GLY A 172 -29.80 5.35 30.50
N ASN A 173 -30.24 4.14 30.91
CA ASN A 173 -30.96 3.23 30.02
C ASN A 173 -32.33 3.76 29.60
N GLU A 174 -32.87 3.19 28.50
CA GLU A 174 -34.18 3.57 27.97
C GLU A 174 -34.29 5.06 27.66
N GLY A 175 -33.20 5.65 27.18
CA GLY A 175 -33.14 7.06 26.79
C GLY A 175 -33.80 7.32 25.43
N HIS A 176 -34.32 8.56 25.25
CA HIS A 176 -35.02 8.96 24.03
C HIS A 176 -34.51 10.29 23.51
N LEU A 177 -34.18 10.36 22.23
CA LEU A 177 -33.80 11.57 21.53
C LEU A 177 -34.71 11.77 20.31
N TYR A 178 -35.52 12.81 20.33
CA TYR A 178 -36.51 13.05 19.30
C TYR A 178 -36.35 14.43 18.64
N ASP A 179 -36.64 14.49 17.33
CA ASP A 179 -36.87 15.72 16.56
C ASP A 179 -35.77 16.78 16.77
N SER A 180 -34.54 16.38 17.04
CA SER A 180 -33.46 17.28 17.46
C SER A 180 -32.40 17.45 16.38
N THR A 181 -31.72 18.59 16.39
CA THR A 181 -30.72 18.96 15.37
C THR A 181 -29.34 19.10 15.99
N PHE A 182 -28.32 18.50 15.37
CA PHE A 182 -26.92 18.62 15.73
C PHE A 182 -26.15 19.19 14.55
N LEU A 183 -25.65 20.41 14.67
CA LEU A 183 -25.06 21.13 13.56
C LEU A 183 -23.69 21.69 13.92
N ASN A 184 -22.67 21.36 13.11
CA ASN A 184 -21.32 21.89 13.25
C ASN A 184 -20.75 21.73 14.67
N ASN A 185 -20.96 20.56 15.28
CA ASN A 185 -20.33 20.23 16.55
C ASN A 185 -19.03 19.47 16.31
N SER A 186 -18.03 19.63 17.18
CA SER A 186 -16.79 18.88 17.12
C SER A 186 -16.41 18.29 18.46
N ALA A 187 -15.84 17.09 18.42
CA ALA A 187 -15.28 16.39 19.56
C ALA A 187 -13.91 15.81 19.17
N ASP A 188 -12.82 16.32 19.74
CA ASP A 188 -11.48 15.93 19.32
C ASP A 188 -11.12 14.50 19.72
N SER A 189 -11.65 14.00 20.85
CA SER A 189 -11.50 12.62 21.30
C SER A 189 -12.87 12.08 21.74
N GLY A 190 -13.49 11.24 20.91
CA GLY A 190 -14.82 10.71 21.17
C GLY A 190 -15.80 10.97 20.05
N SER A 191 -17.02 11.37 20.32
CA SER A 191 -18.09 11.62 19.37
C SER A 191 -18.97 12.79 19.77
N THR A 192 -19.81 13.28 18.86
CA THR A 192 -20.81 14.31 19.25
C THR A 192 -21.78 13.74 20.30
N ILE A 193 -22.26 12.52 20.15
CA ILE A 193 -23.04 11.80 21.18
C ILE A 193 -22.36 10.48 21.50
N TYR A 194 -22.00 10.27 22.75
CA TYR A 194 -21.55 8.98 23.23
C TYR A 194 -22.71 8.26 23.94
N TRP A 195 -23.27 7.24 23.31
CA TRP A 195 -24.43 6.52 23.84
C TRP A 195 -24.00 5.19 24.48
N LYS A 196 -23.82 5.18 25.79
CA LYS A 196 -23.41 3.99 26.57
C LYS A 196 -24.56 3.14 27.06
N ALA A 197 -25.75 3.69 27.03
CA ALA A 197 -26.95 3.13 27.62
C ALA A 197 -27.66 2.11 26.76
N ASN A 198 -28.28 1.08 27.38
CA ASN A 198 -29.06 0.08 26.67
C ASN A 198 -30.47 0.60 26.35
N TYR A 199 -31.08 0.01 25.31
CA TYR A 199 -32.44 0.29 24.88
C TYR A 199 -32.68 1.78 24.54
N GLY A 200 -31.65 2.42 24.03
CA GLY A 200 -31.76 3.82 23.58
C GLY A 200 -32.55 3.94 22.28
N TYR A 201 -33.18 5.10 22.10
CA TYR A 201 -33.99 5.36 20.93
C TYR A 201 -33.77 6.79 20.39
N ILE A 202 -33.39 6.87 19.12
CA ILE A 202 -33.26 8.13 18.39
C ILE A 202 -34.22 8.15 17.22
N SER A 203 -35.03 9.21 17.07
CA SER A 203 -35.95 9.33 15.94
C SER A 203 -36.19 10.78 15.52
N GLY A 204 -36.31 10.99 14.22
CA GLY A 204 -36.65 12.30 13.66
C GLY A 204 -35.52 13.35 13.76
N CYS A 205 -34.30 12.93 13.96
CA CYS A 205 -33.17 13.83 14.20
C CYS A 205 -32.41 14.18 12.90
N TYR A 206 -31.67 15.29 12.96
CA TYR A 206 -30.83 15.77 11.88
C TYR A 206 -29.42 16.05 12.40
N PHE A 207 -28.42 15.35 11.88
CA PHE A 207 -27.01 15.51 12.21
C PHE A 207 -26.25 16.00 10.99
N ALA A 208 -25.65 17.18 11.06
CA ALA A 208 -24.93 17.73 9.93
C ALA A 208 -23.65 18.45 10.33
N ASP A 209 -22.62 18.32 9.48
CA ASP A 209 -21.34 18.99 9.63
C ASP A 209 -20.66 18.74 10.99
N ASN A 210 -20.95 17.61 11.65
CA ASN A 210 -20.30 17.24 12.89
C ASN A 210 -19.02 16.47 12.63
N SER A 211 -18.02 16.65 13.51
CA SER A 211 -16.73 15.96 13.40
C SER A 211 -16.23 15.43 14.73
N ALA A 212 -15.61 14.25 14.71
CA ALA A 212 -15.05 13.62 15.89
C ALA A 212 -13.89 12.69 15.51
N GLU A 213 -13.19 12.13 16.50
CA GLU A 213 -12.22 11.04 16.25
C GLU A 213 -12.96 9.77 15.85
N THR A 214 -14.03 9.41 16.57
CA THR A 214 -14.78 8.17 16.35
C THR A 214 -16.28 8.48 16.31
N GLY A 215 -16.96 8.05 15.24
CA GLY A 215 -18.38 8.35 15.06
C GLY A 215 -18.68 9.85 15.05
N GLY A 216 -18.47 10.51 13.94
CA GLY A 216 -18.55 11.97 13.81
C GLY A 216 -19.78 12.60 14.45
N SER A 217 -20.90 11.87 14.48
CA SER A 217 -22.12 12.27 15.20
C SER A 217 -22.41 11.38 16.40
N ILE A 218 -22.31 10.04 16.26
CA ILE A 218 -22.73 9.14 17.33
C ILE A 218 -21.71 8.00 17.48
N MET A 219 -21.23 7.80 18.70
CA MET A 219 -20.61 6.57 19.15
C MET A 219 -21.62 5.80 20.01
N TRP A 220 -22.03 4.62 19.53
CA TRP A 220 -23.07 3.81 20.18
C TRP A 220 -22.50 2.53 20.76
N VAL A 221 -22.57 2.35 22.07
CA VAL A 221 -22.08 1.16 22.80
C VAL A 221 -23.21 0.35 23.46
N GLY A 222 -24.34 1.01 23.73
CA GLY A 222 -25.50 0.40 24.40
C GLY A 222 -26.16 -0.72 23.55
N LYS A 223 -26.68 -1.74 24.22
CA LYS A 223 -27.35 -2.87 23.56
C LYS A 223 -28.76 -2.53 23.11
N GLU A 224 -29.21 -3.20 22.05
CA GLU A 224 -30.60 -3.14 21.57
C GLU A 224 -31.06 -1.68 21.34
N GLY A 225 -30.15 -0.87 20.77
CA GLY A 225 -30.43 0.50 20.37
C GLY A 225 -31.21 0.59 19.07
N LEU A 226 -32.02 1.64 18.92
CA LEU A 226 -32.74 1.90 17.68
C LEU A 226 -32.54 3.35 17.25
N ILE A 227 -32.09 3.55 16.03
CA ILE A 227 -32.13 4.86 15.35
C ILE A 227 -33.06 4.72 14.15
N GLU A 228 -34.03 5.64 14.05
CA GLU A 228 -34.92 5.64 12.88
C GLU A 228 -35.31 7.04 12.41
N ASN A 229 -35.78 7.14 11.18
CA ASN A 229 -36.30 8.38 10.60
C ASN A 229 -35.33 9.59 10.74
N THR A 230 -34.04 9.36 10.65
CA THR A 230 -33.00 10.32 10.99
C THR A 230 -32.13 10.58 9.75
N THR A 231 -31.49 11.76 9.70
CA THR A 231 -30.60 12.11 8.59
C THR A 231 -29.20 12.46 9.13
N PHE A 232 -28.18 11.93 8.49
CA PHE A 232 -26.78 12.24 8.73
C PHE A 232 -26.15 12.81 7.46
N ASN A 233 -25.69 14.06 7.50
CA ASN A 233 -25.19 14.74 6.32
C ASN A 233 -23.84 15.39 6.58
N ASN A 234 -22.83 15.10 5.78
CA ASN A 234 -21.52 15.74 5.81
C ASN A 234 -20.82 15.66 7.19
N ASN A 235 -20.99 14.54 7.91
CA ASN A 235 -20.27 14.30 9.15
C ASN A 235 -18.94 13.60 8.88
N ALA A 236 -17.94 13.79 9.75
CA ALA A 236 -16.60 13.28 9.54
C ALA A 236 -15.97 12.68 10.80
N ALA A 237 -15.23 11.58 10.63
CA ALA A 237 -14.46 10.94 11.70
C ALA A 237 -13.27 10.16 11.10
N ASP A 238 -12.43 9.59 11.96
CA ASP A 238 -11.46 8.60 11.51
C ASP A 238 -12.15 7.25 11.25
N GLU A 239 -13.08 6.84 12.14
CA GLU A 239 -13.90 5.64 11.98
C GLU A 239 -15.38 5.98 12.11
N GLY A 240 -16.20 5.58 11.10
CA GLY A 240 -17.62 5.85 11.05
C GLY A 240 -17.95 7.34 10.96
N GLY A 241 -17.87 7.94 9.78
CA GLY A 241 -18.05 9.38 9.58
C GLY A 241 -19.31 9.97 10.22
N ALA A 242 -20.39 9.20 10.31
CA ALA A 242 -21.60 9.55 11.03
C ALA A 242 -21.74 8.76 12.34
N ILE A 243 -21.59 7.44 12.28
CA ILE A 243 -21.86 6.55 13.41
C ILE A 243 -20.72 5.53 13.58
N TYR A 244 -20.20 5.42 14.79
CA TYR A 244 -19.46 4.26 15.27
C TYR A 244 -20.38 3.40 16.10
N TRP A 245 -20.58 2.13 15.72
CA TRP A 245 -21.53 1.24 16.37
C TRP A 245 -20.86 0.03 17.03
N ASP A 246 -20.83 -0.05 18.37
CA ASP A 246 -20.31 -1.17 19.16
C ASP A 246 -21.43 -1.85 20.02
N GLY A 247 -22.68 -1.44 19.84
CA GLY A 247 -23.82 -1.95 20.59
C GLY A 247 -24.42 -3.24 20.00
N LEU A 248 -24.50 -4.33 20.78
CA LEU A 248 -25.07 -5.60 20.34
C LEU A 248 -26.56 -5.47 19.98
N PHE A 249 -26.98 -6.12 18.88
CA PHE A 249 -28.37 -6.22 18.44
C PHE A 249 -29.03 -4.86 18.20
N GLY A 250 -28.31 -3.97 17.55
CA GLY A 250 -28.80 -2.66 17.17
C GLY A 250 -29.69 -2.67 15.95
N SER A 251 -30.44 -1.59 15.75
CA SER A 251 -31.26 -1.39 14.55
C SER A 251 -31.17 0.04 14.02
N LEU A 252 -30.88 0.16 12.73
CA LEU A 252 -30.89 1.39 11.95
C LEU A 252 -32.00 1.30 10.91
N LYS A 253 -33.00 2.19 10.99
CA LYS A 253 -34.17 2.09 10.13
C LYS A 253 -34.59 3.41 9.50
N ASN A 254 -34.84 3.41 8.19
CA ASN A 254 -35.29 4.59 7.45
C ASN A 254 -34.41 5.82 7.71
N ILE A 255 -33.11 5.67 7.46
CA ILE A 255 -32.10 6.71 7.71
C ILE A 255 -31.47 7.12 6.38
N HIS A 256 -31.16 8.40 6.26
CA HIS A 256 -30.42 8.95 5.14
C HIS A 256 -29.00 9.35 5.56
N PHE A 257 -28.01 8.70 4.95
CA PHE A 257 -26.58 9.01 5.13
C PHE A 257 -26.06 9.65 3.84
N THR A 258 -25.68 10.92 3.90
CA THR A 258 -25.25 11.65 2.69
C THR A 258 -23.94 12.38 2.94
N ASN A 259 -22.95 12.21 2.03
CA ASN A 259 -21.65 12.91 2.07
C ASN A 259 -20.86 12.74 3.38
N ASN A 260 -21.11 11.69 4.17
CA ASN A 260 -20.30 11.46 5.36
C ASN A 260 -18.94 10.87 4.94
N GLN A 261 -17.89 11.17 5.73
CA GLN A 261 -16.54 10.74 5.37
C GLN A 261 -15.74 10.22 6.58
N ALA A 262 -14.93 9.20 6.31
CA ALA A 262 -14.03 8.61 7.31
C ALA A 262 -12.77 8.05 6.66
N THR A 263 -11.85 7.52 7.47
CA THR A 263 -10.82 6.61 6.98
C THR A 263 -11.45 5.26 6.67
N ASP A 264 -12.24 4.71 7.61
CA ASP A 264 -13.00 3.48 7.45
C ASP A 264 -14.47 3.68 7.80
N GLY A 265 -15.37 3.10 6.97
CA GLY A 265 -16.81 3.26 7.14
C GLY A 265 -17.26 4.71 6.97
N GLY A 266 -17.27 5.23 5.74
CA GLY A 266 -17.56 6.64 5.46
C GLY A 266 -18.81 7.19 6.16
N ALA A 267 -19.85 6.36 6.35
CA ALA A 267 -21.02 6.69 7.16
C ALA A 267 -21.02 5.91 8.48
N ILE A 268 -20.78 4.61 8.44
CA ILE A 268 -20.90 3.72 9.61
C ILE A 268 -19.67 2.83 9.72
N PHE A 269 -19.08 2.78 10.91
CA PHE A 269 -18.16 1.73 11.32
C PHE A 269 -18.87 0.87 12.37
N SER A 270 -18.94 -0.46 12.18
CA SER A 270 -19.62 -1.36 13.09
C SER A 270 -18.68 -2.44 13.61
N ASP A 271 -18.44 -2.43 14.94
CA ASP A 271 -17.67 -3.47 15.66
C ASP A 271 -18.58 -4.39 16.49
N ALA A 272 -19.87 -4.41 16.22
CA ALA A 272 -20.87 -5.14 17.00
C ALA A 272 -21.57 -6.23 16.20
N SER A 273 -21.97 -7.30 16.87
CA SER A 273 -22.81 -8.36 16.30
C SER A 273 -24.31 -8.05 16.39
N GLY A 274 -25.03 -8.39 15.33
CA GLY A 274 -26.48 -8.27 15.26
C GLY A 274 -26.98 -6.88 14.90
N LEU A 275 -26.17 -6.08 14.19
CA LEU A 275 -26.66 -4.83 13.64
C LEU A 275 -27.59 -5.10 12.45
N ASN A 276 -28.83 -4.56 12.52
CA ASN A 276 -29.81 -4.61 11.45
C ASN A 276 -29.94 -3.22 10.80
N VAL A 277 -29.71 -3.15 9.48
CA VAL A 277 -29.83 -1.93 8.68
C VAL A 277 -30.98 -2.10 7.71
N SER A 278 -32.07 -1.33 7.85
CA SER A 278 -33.24 -1.50 7.03
C SER A 278 -33.85 -0.18 6.52
N GLU A 279 -34.34 -0.20 5.30
CA GLU A 279 -35.00 0.96 4.65
C GLU A 279 -34.08 2.22 4.64
N CYS A 280 -32.73 2.03 4.61
CA CYS A 280 -31.76 3.11 4.69
C CYS A 280 -31.23 3.50 3.30
N SER A 281 -30.79 4.76 3.17
CA SER A 281 -30.16 5.27 1.97
C SER A 281 -28.76 5.82 2.28
N PHE A 282 -27.77 5.35 1.53
CA PHE A 282 -26.39 5.76 1.64
C PHE A 282 -25.96 6.39 0.31
N ASP A 283 -25.83 7.70 0.27
CA ASP A 283 -25.52 8.43 -0.94
C ASP A 283 -24.24 9.25 -0.81
N THR A 284 -23.31 9.07 -1.74
CA THR A 284 -22.05 9.85 -1.83
C THR A 284 -21.20 9.87 -0.56
N ASN A 285 -21.25 8.82 0.26
CA ASN A 285 -20.36 8.69 1.40
C ASN A 285 -18.97 8.24 0.93
N PHE A 286 -17.95 8.61 1.68
CA PHE A 286 -16.56 8.42 1.30
C PHE A 286 -15.75 7.83 2.44
N ALA A 287 -15.03 6.74 2.17
CA ALA A 287 -13.96 6.27 3.04
C ALA A 287 -12.60 6.39 2.32
N ASN A 288 -11.57 6.77 3.07
CA ASN A 288 -10.23 6.88 2.51
C ASN A 288 -9.61 5.49 2.25
N GLU A 289 -9.96 4.50 3.08
CA GLU A 289 -9.48 3.13 2.98
C GLU A 289 -10.61 2.16 2.66
N SER A 290 -11.51 1.82 3.60
CA SER A 290 -12.45 0.72 3.42
C SER A 290 -13.89 1.09 3.77
N GLY A 291 -14.85 0.52 3.00
CA GLY A 291 -16.27 0.68 3.23
C GLY A 291 -16.77 2.11 3.05
N GLY A 292 -16.93 2.56 1.80
CA GLY A 292 -17.35 3.93 1.49
C GLY A 292 -18.61 4.40 2.22
N SER A 293 -19.50 3.47 2.57
CA SER A 293 -20.64 3.70 3.45
C SER A 293 -20.49 2.97 4.77
N ILE A 294 -20.28 1.66 4.74
CA ILE A 294 -20.26 0.82 5.94
C ILE A 294 -19.01 -0.05 5.96
N TYR A 295 -18.33 -0.04 7.09
CA TYR A 295 -17.31 -1.01 7.46
C TYR A 295 -17.83 -1.90 8.57
N PHE A 296 -17.91 -3.21 8.34
CA PHE A 296 -18.22 -4.20 9.37
C PHE A 296 -16.91 -4.84 9.88
N ALA A 297 -16.49 -4.47 11.09
CA ALA A 297 -15.30 -4.95 11.77
C ALA A 297 -15.57 -6.08 12.76
N GLY A 298 -16.80 -6.19 13.28
CA GLY A 298 -17.14 -7.18 14.29
C GLY A 298 -18.55 -7.73 14.18
N GLY A 299 -18.69 -9.07 14.20
CA GLY A 299 -19.93 -9.80 14.28
C GLY A 299 -20.87 -9.74 13.08
N ASP A 300 -21.79 -10.67 13.02
CA ASP A 300 -22.73 -10.82 11.90
C ASP A 300 -23.73 -9.66 11.84
N ALA A 301 -24.19 -9.30 10.64
CA ALA A 301 -25.10 -8.19 10.39
C ALA A 301 -26.12 -8.51 9.29
N GLU A 302 -27.21 -7.75 9.25
CA GLU A 302 -28.25 -7.88 8.23
C GLU A 302 -28.56 -6.51 7.60
N ILE A 303 -28.75 -6.49 6.28
CA ILE A 303 -29.18 -5.31 5.50
C ILE A 303 -30.44 -5.67 4.72
N HIS A 304 -31.49 -4.86 4.85
CA HIS A 304 -32.78 -5.03 4.17
C HIS A 304 -33.23 -3.76 3.48
N ASP A 305 -33.86 -3.89 2.32
CA ASP A 305 -34.60 -2.82 1.64
C ASP A 305 -33.81 -1.48 1.56
N SER A 306 -32.48 -1.55 1.35
CA SER A 306 -31.61 -0.39 1.48
C SER A 306 -30.91 -0.03 0.16
N GLU A 307 -30.54 1.24 0.01
CA GLU A 307 -29.93 1.77 -1.22
C GLU A 307 -28.54 2.35 -0.97
N PHE A 308 -27.58 1.96 -1.80
CA PHE A 308 -26.19 2.42 -1.74
C PHE A 308 -25.80 3.07 -3.07
N ILE A 309 -25.67 4.38 -3.10
CA ILE A 309 -25.54 5.16 -4.33
C ILE A 309 -24.26 5.99 -4.32
N SER A 310 -23.42 5.85 -5.34
CA SER A 310 -22.24 6.70 -5.56
C SER A 310 -21.25 6.79 -4.40
N ASN A 311 -21.19 5.77 -3.54
CA ASN A 311 -20.22 5.73 -2.46
C ASN A 311 -18.85 5.32 -2.98
N ASN A 312 -17.79 5.76 -2.29
CA ASN A 312 -16.41 5.55 -2.75
C ASN A 312 -15.49 5.18 -1.61
N ALA A 313 -14.61 4.21 -1.86
CA ALA A 313 -13.51 3.82 -0.98
C ALA A 313 -12.33 3.26 -1.79
N ASP A 314 -11.23 2.94 -1.13
CA ASP A 314 -10.18 2.14 -1.76
C ASP A 314 -10.62 0.66 -1.85
N ALA A 315 -11.27 0.13 -0.82
CA ALA A 315 -11.82 -1.22 -0.75
C ALA A 315 -13.31 -1.22 -0.36
N GLY A 316 -14.16 -1.94 -1.13
CA GLY A 316 -15.60 -1.96 -0.90
C GLY A 316 -16.24 -0.58 -1.02
N GLY A 317 -16.51 -0.13 -2.26
CA GLY A 317 -16.98 1.23 -2.53
C GLY A 317 -18.23 1.66 -1.74
N ALA A 318 -19.10 0.71 -1.37
CA ALA A 318 -20.18 0.92 -0.44
C ALA A 318 -19.93 0.18 0.89
N ILE A 319 -19.59 -1.10 0.85
CA ILE A 319 -19.49 -1.95 2.03
C ILE A 319 -18.17 -2.71 2.03
N PHE A 320 -17.53 -2.75 3.19
CA PHE A 320 -16.40 -3.63 3.49
C PHE A 320 -16.77 -4.57 4.64
N ILE A 321 -16.43 -5.85 4.53
CA ILE A 321 -16.69 -6.89 5.52
C ILE A 321 -15.37 -7.55 5.88
N ASP A 322 -15.00 -7.47 7.16
CA ASP A 322 -13.77 -8.04 7.70
C ASP A 322 -13.85 -9.57 7.88
N ASP A 323 -12.73 -10.20 8.19
CA ASP A 323 -12.57 -11.65 8.42
C ASP A 323 -13.61 -12.22 9.41
N TYR A 324 -14.17 -13.39 9.11
CA TYR A 324 -15.08 -14.17 9.97
C TYR A 324 -16.47 -13.59 10.25
N ILE A 325 -16.87 -12.55 9.53
CA ILE A 325 -18.21 -11.96 9.65
C ILE A 325 -19.12 -12.52 8.59
N VAL A 326 -20.38 -12.74 8.93
CA VAL A 326 -21.45 -13.08 7.98
C VAL A 326 -22.32 -11.85 7.77
N LEU A 327 -22.42 -11.37 6.54
CA LEU A 327 -23.36 -10.33 6.15
C LEU A 327 -24.48 -10.91 5.30
N ASP A 328 -25.71 -10.75 5.78
CA ASP A 328 -26.92 -11.07 5.02
C ASP A 328 -27.49 -9.80 4.38
N VAL A 329 -27.65 -9.80 3.05
CA VAL A 329 -28.22 -8.67 2.28
C VAL A 329 -29.47 -9.10 1.56
N PHE A 330 -30.57 -8.40 1.78
CA PHE A 330 -31.86 -8.69 1.17
C PHE A 330 -32.44 -7.45 0.50
N ASP A 331 -33.09 -7.66 -0.64
CA ASP A 331 -33.96 -6.67 -1.31
C ASP A 331 -33.34 -5.26 -1.46
N SER A 332 -32.01 -5.20 -1.65
CA SER A 332 -31.24 -3.96 -1.60
C SER A 332 -30.60 -3.60 -2.96
N SER A 333 -30.23 -2.34 -3.13
CA SER A 333 -29.64 -1.86 -4.38
C SER A 333 -28.31 -1.13 -4.19
N PHE A 334 -27.35 -1.43 -5.09
CA PHE A 334 -26.02 -0.86 -5.10
C PHE A 334 -25.75 -0.26 -6.48
N SER A 335 -25.60 1.05 -6.56
CA SER A 335 -25.44 1.71 -7.84
C SER A 335 -24.36 2.78 -7.86
N ASN A 336 -23.56 2.81 -8.95
CA ASN A 336 -22.51 3.80 -9.18
C ASN A 336 -21.44 3.87 -8.09
N ASN A 337 -21.31 2.85 -7.24
CA ASN A 337 -20.26 2.82 -6.22
C ASN A 337 -18.91 2.51 -6.86
N THR A 338 -17.82 3.04 -6.27
CA THR A 338 -16.48 2.94 -6.86
C THR A 338 -15.42 2.56 -5.85
N ALA A 339 -14.49 1.67 -6.25
CA ALA A 339 -13.35 1.25 -5.42
C ALA A 339 -12.15 0.83 -6.28
N ASN A 340 -11.05 0.44 -5.63
CA ASN A 340 -10.02 -0.33 -6.31
C ASN A 340 -10.38 -1.81 -6.36
N ALA A 341 -10.98 -2.36 -5.30
CA ALA A 341 -11.49 -3.72 -5.22
C ALA A 341 -12.91 -3.74 -4.65
N GLY A 342 -13.81 -4.57 -5.23
CA GLY A 342 -15.21 -4.61 -4.83
C GLY A 342 -15.90 -3.25 -5.03
N GLY A 343 -16.22 -2.90 -6.27
CA GLY A 343 -16.78 -1.57 -6.59
C GLY A 343 -18.00 -1.17 -5.76
N ALA A 344 -18.80 -2.15 -5.30
CA ALA A 344 -19.83 -1.95 -4.30
C ALA A 344 -19.47 -2.64 -2.97
N ILE A 345 -19.10 -3.92 -2.99
CA ILE A 345 -18.90 -4.73 -1.78
C ILE A 345 -17.57 -5.47 -1.87
N LEU A 346 -16.75 -5.37 -0.82
CA LEU A 346 -15.61 -6.24 -0.60
C LEU A 346 -15.86 -7.13 0.62
N VAL A 347 -15.55 -8.41 0.49
CA VAL A 347 -15.85 -9.43 1.47
C VAL A 347 -14.59 -10.21 1.83
N GLU A 348 -14.09 -10.09 3.05
CA GLU A 348 -13.09 -10.97 3.64
C GLU A 348 -13.75 -12.08 4.51
N GLY A 349 -15.03 -11.93 4.88
CA GLY A 349 -15.89 -12.89 5.59
C GLY A 349 -16.83 -13.67 4.67
N GLU A 350 -18.09 -13.89 5.07
CA GLU A 350 -19.12 -14.56 4.28
C GLU A 350 -20.23 -13.59 3.86
N LEU A 351 -20.69 -13.68 2.62
CA LEU A 351 -21.79 -12.87 2.09
C LEU A 351 -22.96 -13.75 1.65
N ASN A 352 -24.13 -13.46 2.16
CA ASN A 352 -25.39 -13.97 1.63
C ASN A 352 -26.18 -12.85 0.97
N PHE A 353 -26.35 -12.90 -0.35
CA PHE A 353 -26.89 -11.82 -1.14
C PHE A 353 -28.15 -12.24 -1.88
N TYR A 354 -29.29 -11.72 -1.47
CA TYR A 354 -30.60 -12.14 -1.95
C TYR A 354 -31.38 -11.01 -2.59
N ASN A 355 -32.08 -11.29 -3.69
CA ASN A 355 -33.08 -10.43 -4.33
C ASN A 355 -32.57 -9.01 -4.63
N SER A 356 -31.29 -8.81 -4.77
CA SER A 356 -30.67 -7.49 -4.76
C SER A 356 -30.07 -7.11 -6.13
N ILE A 357 -29.77 -5.85 -6.31
CA ILE A 357 -29.33 -5.31 -7.62
C ILE A 357 -28.01 -4.57 -7.46
N CYS A 358 -27.02 -4.93 -8.28
CA CYS A 358 -25.77 -4.19 -8.44
C CYS A 358 -25.68 -3.61 -9.85
N SER A 359 -25.65 -2.28 -9.97
CA SER A 359 -25.64 -1.63 -11.29
C SER A 359 -24.63 -0.50 -11.39
N ASN A 360 -23.90 -0.45 -12.52
CA ASN A 360 -22.92 0.60 -12.82
C ASN A 360 -21.82 0.78 -11.74
N ASN A 361 -21.57 -0.23 -10.91
CA ASN A 361 -20.47 -0.15 -9.95
C ASN A 361 -19.15 -0.38 -10.68
N SER A 362 -18.09 0.23 -10.18
CA SER A 362 -16.79 0.19 -10.84
C SER A 362 -15.66 -0.10 -9.87
N ALA A 363 -14.88 -1.13 -10.16
CA ALA A 363 -13.60 -1.34 -9.50
C ALA A 363 -12.44 -1.06 -10.46
N ASN A 364 -11.39 -0.44 -9.96
CA ASN A 364 -10.21 -0.22 -10.78
C ASN A 364 -9.47 -1.52 -11.09
N LYS A 365 -9.57 -2.53 -10.20
CA LYS A 365 -8.83 -3.78 -10.29
C LYS A 365 -9.77 -4.99 -10.40
N ILE A 366 -10.45 -5.36 -9.35
CA ILE A 366 -11.15 -6.63 -9.25
C ILE A 366 -12.56 -6.47 -8.68
N GLY A 367 -13.50 -7.27 -9.21
CA GLY A 367 -14.88 -7.32 -8.74
C GLY A 367 -15.63 -6.00 -8.93
N GLY A 368 -16.14 -5.74 -10.15
CA GLY A 368 -16.81 -4.47 -10.48
C GLY A 368 -17.97 -4.10 -9.58
N ALA A 369 -18.70 -5.09 -9.07
CA ALA A 369 -19.67 -4.93 -7.99
C ALA A 369 -19.20 -5.61 -6.71
N ILE A 370 -18.88 -6.91 -6.75
CA ILE A 370 -18.50 -7.68 -5.59
C ILE A 370 -17.11 -8.28 -5.77
N TYR A 371 -16.28 -8.16 -4.73
CA TYR A 371 -15.07 -8.95 -4.56
C TYR A 371 -15.20 -9.77 -3.27
N SER A 372 -15.14 -11.11 -3.39
CA SER A 372 -15.21 -12.03 -2.26
C SER A 372 -13.94 -12.85 -2.16
N GLU A 373 -13.20 -12.69 -1.05
CA GLU A 373 -12.02 -13.48 -0.70
C GLU A 373 -12.34 -14.77 0.02
N PHE A 374 -13.62 -15.02 0.34
CA PHE A 374 -14.03 -16.20 1.05
C PHE A 374 -15.25 -16.81 0.38
N TYR A 375 -16.39 -16.87 1.05
CA TYR A 375 -17.59 -17.51 0.52
C TYR A 375 -18.69 -16.51 0.24
N ALA A 376 -19.26 -16.53 -0.97
CA ALA A 376 -20.45 -15.77 -1.28
C ALA A 376 -21.59 -16.64 -1.83
N PHE A 377 -22.76 -16.53 -1.20
CA PHE A 377 -23.99 -17.08 -1.69
C PHE A 377 -24.86 -15.98 -2.31
N ILE A 378 -25.11 -16.07 -3.61
CA ILE A 378 -25.84 -15.05 -4.37
C ILE A 378 -27.09 -15.68 -4.97
N ALA A 379 -28.26 -15.18 -4.60
CA ALA A 379 -29.51 -15.73 -5.12
C ALA A 379 -30.52 -14.65 -5.60
N ASN A 380 -31.23 -14.94 -6.68
CA ASN A 380 -32.30 -14.10 -7.27
C ASN A 380 -31.85 -12.65 -7.57
N SER A 381 -30.60 -12.42 -7.82
CA SER A 381 -30.00 -11.08 -7.88
C SER A 381 -29.60 -10.66 -9.29
N THR A 382 -29.45 -9.36 -9.52
CA THR A 382 -29.11 -8.82 -10.84
C THR A 382 -27.87 -7.95 -10.79
N PHE A 383 -26.92 -8.25 -11.70
CA PHE A 383 -25.67 -7.50 -11.85
C PHE A 383 -25.61 -6.93 -13.28
N THR A 384 -25.60 -5.62 -13.39
CA THR A 384 -25.65 -5.00 -14.72
C THR A 384 -24.72 -3.81 -14.85
N GLN A 385 -24.02 -3.74 -16.00
CA GLN A 385 -23.14 -2.62 -16.35
C GLN A 385 -22.02 -2.34 -15.34
N ASN A 386 -21.62 -3.35 -14.54
CA ASN A 386 -20.48 -3.21 -13.64
C ASN A 386 -19.17 -3.38 -14.42
N ILE A 387 -18.11 -2.73 -13.93
CA ILE A 387 -16.83 -2.64 -14.64
C ILE A 387 -15.67 -2.90 -13.69
N ALA A 388 -14.71 -3.76 -14.13
CA ALA A 388 -13.44 -3.95 -13.43
C ALA A 388 -12.29 -4.24 -14.41
N GLU A 389 -11.08 -4.51 -13.91
CA GLU A 389 -10.05 -5.15 -14.73
C GLU A 389 -10.28 -6.65 -14.82
N LYS A 390 -10.59 -7.32 -13.70
CA LYS A 390 -10.91 -8.75 -13.62
C LYS A 390 -12.24 -8.93 -12.89
N GLY A 391 -13.15 -9.78 -13.41
CA GLY A 391 -14.48 -9.95 -12.86
C GLY A 391 -15.35 -8.70 -13.01
N GLY A 392 -15.83 -8.43 -14.24
CA GLY A 392 -16.56 -7.19 -14.56
C GLY A 392 -17.75 -6.94 -13.64
N ALA A 393 -18.44 -8.00 -13.16
CA ALA A 393 -19.41 -7.92 -12.09
C ALA A 393 -18.84 -8.42 -10.77
N ILE A 394 -18.30 -9.64 -10.74
CA ILE A 394 -17.93 -10.34 -9.51
C ILE A 394 -16.58 -11.00 -9.68
N PHE A 395 -15.73 -10.84 -8.69
CA PHE A 395 -14.58 -11.69 -8.41
C PHE A 395 -14.91 -12.53 -7.19
N ILE A 396 -14.71 -13.85 -7.25
CA ILE A 396 -15.11 -14.76 -6.19
C ILE A 396 -14.12 -15.90 -6.03
N GLU A 397 -13.71 -16.22 -4.81
CA GLU A 397 -12.94 -17.43 -4.52
C GLU A 397 -13.83 -18.66 -4.47
N ASP A 398 -14.81 -18.71 -3.56
CA ASP A 398 -15.74 -19.84 -3.40
C ASP A 398 -17.19 -19.35 -3.25
N GLY A 399 -18.17 -20.11 -3.73
CA GLY A 399 -19.57 -19.76 -3.52
C GLY A 399 -20.59 -20.42 -4.43
N GLU A 400 -21.80 -19.84 -4.39
CA GLU A 400 -22.93 -20.26 -5.21
C GLU A 400 -23.66 -19.07 -5.82
N ILE A 401 -24.03 -19.17 -7.09
CA ILE A 401 -24.89 -18.20 -7.78
C ILE A 401 -26.14 -18.91 -8.28
N ILE A 402 -27.30 -18.54 -7.75
CA ILE A 402 -28.58 -19.24 -8.03
C ILE A 402 -29.62 -18.23 -8.55
N ASN A 403 -30.36 -18.60 -9.59
CA ASN A 403 -31.48 -17.81 -10.16
C ASN A 403 -31.12 -16.35 -10.47
N SER A 404 -29.85 -16.06 -10.76
CA SER A 404 -29.37 -14.69 -10.87
C SER A 404 -29.08 -14.28 -12.31
N THR A 405 -28.96 -12.97 -12.55
CA THR A 405 -28.82 -12.43 -13.90
C THR A 405 -27.63 -11.48 -13.97
N LEU A 406 -26.66 -11.76 -14.85
CA LEU A 406 -25.47 -10.94 -15.05
C LEU A 406 -25.45 -10.41 -16.48
N LEU A 407 -25.67 -9.10 -16.66
CA LEU A 407 -25.91 -8.46 -17.95
C LEU A 407 -24.96 -7.30 -18.23
N ASN A 408 -24.38 -7.24 -19.42
CA ASN A 408 -23.63 -6.09 -19.92
C ASN A 408 -22.47 -5.66 -18.98
N ASN A 409 -21.92 -6.59 -18.19
CA ASN A 409 -20.77 -6.28 -17.36
C ASN A 409 -19.50 -6.34 -18.20
N ASN A 410 -18.48 -5.58 -17.82
CA ASN A 410 -17.30 -5.41 -18.63
C ASN A 410 -16.02 -5.54 -17.82
N ALA A 411 -15.13 -6.45 -18.25
CA ALA A 411 -13.80 -6.52 -17.72
C ALA A 411 -12.78 -5.96 -18.72
N LYS A 412 -11.80 -5.20 -18.23
CA LYS A 412 -10.71 -4.69 -19.08
C LYS A 412 -9.71 -5.77 -19.44
N ILE A 413 -9.65 -6.85 -18.67
CA ILE A 413 -8.72 -7.96 -18.85
C ILE A 413 -9.51 -9.27 -18.99
N SER A 414 -9.99 -9.87 -17.90
CA SER A 414 -10.55 -11.22 -17.83
C SER A 414 -11.86 -11.30 -17.08
N GLY A 415 -12.73 -12.25 -17.46
CA GLY A 415 -14.00 -12.52 -16.77
C GLY A 415 -14.99 -11.38 -16.89
N GLY A 416 -15.60 -11.20 -18.06
CA GLY A 416 -16.55 -10.10 -18.31
C GLY A 416 -17.70 -10.03 -17.32
N ALA A 417 -18.20 -11.17 -16.84
CA ALA A 417 -19.13 -11.26 -15.75
C ALA A 417 -18.42 -11.69 -14.46
N LEU A 418 -17.75 -12.84 -14.49
CA LEU A 418 -17.18 -13.50 -13.32
C LEU A 418 -15.70 -13.81 -13.51
N TYR A 419 -14.94 -13.63 -12.45
CA TYR A 419 -13.62 -14.19 -12.26
C TYR A 419 -13.66 -15.13 -11.06
N VAL A 420 -13.30 -16.39 -11.24
CA VAL A 420 -13.41 -17.45 -10.22
C VAL A 420 -12.01 -17.96 -9.90
N ASP A 421 -11.63 -17.89 -8.64
CA ASP A 421 -10.29 -18.31 -8.22
C ASP A 421 -10.26 -19.77 -7.74
N GLU A 422 -11.22 -20.22 -6.95
CA GLU A 422 -11.27 -21.59 -6.43
C GLU A 422 -12.48 -22.40 -6.92
N LYS A 423 -13.71 -22.15 -6.41
CA LYS A 423 -14.90 -22.93 -6.72
C LYS A 423 -16.16 -22.11 -6.81
N LEU A 424 -16.98 -22.39 -7.81
CA LEU A 424 -18.30 -21.77 -7.97
C LEU A 424 -19.33 -22.75 -8.48
N ASN A 425 -20.49 -22.77 -7.83
CA ASN A 425 -21.67 -23.50 -8.28
C ASN A 425 -22.69 -22.52 -8.88
N ILE A 426 -23.09 -22.70 -10.13
CA ILE A 426 -24.04 -21.82 -10.82
C ILE A 426 -25.26 -22.59 -11.23
N VAL A 427 -26.42 -22.16 -10.75
CA VAL A 427 -27.70 -22.81 -10.97
C VAL A 427 -28.73 -21.83 -11.53
N ASN A 428 -29.42 -22.21 -12.60
CA ASN A 428 -30.55 -21.50 -13.20
C ASN A 428 -30.33 -19.99 -13.40
N SER A 429 -29.13 -19.60 -13.83
CA SER A 429 -28.72 -18.21 -13.94
C SER A 429 -28.55 -17.76 -15.39
N THR A 430 -28.55 -16.47 -15.65
CA THR A 430 -28.48 -15.91 -17.01
C THR A 430 -27.29 -14.96 -17.15
N PHE A 431 -26.43 -15.26 -18.14
CA PHE A 431 -25.29 -14.42 -18.48
C PHE A 431 -25.43 -13.90 -19.91
N LYS A 432 -25.43 -12.58 -20.07
CA LYS A 432 -25.69 -12.00 -21.39
C LYS A 432 -24.93 -10.71 -21.64
N ASN A 433 -24.36 -10.59 -22.85
CA ASN A 433 -23.60 -9.42 -23.30
C ASN A 433 -22.48 -8.99 -22.33
N ASN A 434 -21.92 -9.90 -21.56
CA ASN A 434 -20.74 -9.58 -20.77
C ASN A 434 -19.50 -9.59 -21.66
N ASN A 435 -18.50 -8.79 -21.37
CA ASN A 435 -17.36 -8.62 -22.27
C ASN A 435 -16.01 -8.54 -21.52
N ALA A 436 -15.01 -9.23 -22.06
CA ALA A 436 -13.62 -9.09 -21.63
C ALA A 436 -12.66 -9.09 -22.82
N VAL A 437 -11.50 -8.45 -22.69
CA VAL A 437 -10.56 -8.28 -23.81
C VAL A 437 -9.77 -9.56 -24.12
N ASP A 438 -9.52 -10.41 -23.13
CA ASP A 438 -8.88 -11.71 -23.31
C ASP A 438 -9.77 -12.78 -23.93
N GLY A 439 -11.06 -12.49 -24.14
CA GLY A 439 -12.04 -13.42 -24.68
C GLY A 439 -12.86 -14.17 -23.63
N SER A 440 -12.50 -14.09 -22.34
CA SER A 440 -13.27 -14.67 -21.22
C SER A 440 -14.52 -13.83 -20.90
N ASN A 441 -15.40 -13.71 -21.89
CA ASN A 441 -16.52 -12.77 -21.83
C ASN A 441 -17.51 -13.06 -20.71
N THR A 442 -17.64 -14.30 -20.29
CA THR A 442 -18.58 -14.67 -19.23
C THR A 442 -17.84 -15.03 -17.96
N ILE A 443 -17.18 -16.18 -17.91
CA ILE A 443 -16.52 -16.71 -16.70
C ILE A 443 -15.05 -17.02 -17.03
N ALA A 444 -14.14 -16.44 -16.27
CA ALA A 444 -12.73 -16.75 -16.28
C ALA A 444 -12.38 -17.59 -15.05
N VAL A 445 -11.65 -18.71 -15.19
CA VAL A 445 -11.39 -19.67 -14.10
C VAL A 445 -10.01 -20.30 -14.20
N TYR A 446 -9.42 -20.67 -13.06
CA TYR A 446 -8.24 -21.53 -12.99
C TYR A 446 -8.66 -23.02 -12.95
N GLY A 447 -8.78 -23.64 -14.13
CA GLY A 447 -9.20 -25.04 -14.28
C GLY A 447 -10.69 -25.21 -14.45
N GLU A 448 -11.10 -25.95 -15.48
CA GLU A 448 -12.51 -26.14 -15.84
C GLU A 448 -13.33 -26.83 -14.74
N ASP A 449 -12.71 -27.64 -13.89
CA ASP A 449 -13.38 -28.34 -12.79
C ASP A 449 -13.72 -27.44 -11.58
N SER A 450 -13.29 -26.18 -11.58
CA SER A 450 -13.57 -25.20 -10.50
C SER A 450 -15.00 -24.65 -10.58
N VAL A 451 -15.67 -24.71 -11.72
CA VAL A 451 -17.01 -24.18 -11.91
C VAL A 451 -17.98 -25.27 -12.33
N THR A 452 -19.07 -25.41 -11.60
CA THR A 452 -20.18 -26.28 -11.99
C THR A 452 -21.36 -25.47 -12.47
N ILE A 453 -21.89 -25.79 -13.65
CA ILE A 453 -23.01 -25.08 -14.26
C ILE A 453 -24.11 -26.09 -14.57
N ASP A 454 -25.33 -25.80 -14.13
CA ASP A 454 -26.49 -26.66 -14.43
C ASP A 454 -27.00 -26.43 -15.88
N ASN A 455 -27.94 -27.30 -16.32
CA ASN A 455 -28.46 -27.24 -17.66
C ASN A 455 -29.59 -26.19 -17.87
N GLN A 456 -29.96 -25.42 -16.83
CA GLN A 456 -30.93 -24.34 -16.88
C GLN A 456 -30.27 -22.97 -17.02
N THR A 457 -29.00 -22.88 -16.65
CA THR A 457 -28.18 -21.68 -16.82
C THR A 457 -27.92 -21.37 -18.29
N THR A 458 -28.06 -20.12 -18.68
CA THR A 458 -27.87 -19.66 -20.07
C THR A 458 -26.74 -18.67 -20.20
N CYS A 459 -25.88 -18.89 -21.19
CA CYS A 459 -24.75 -18.00 -21.54
C CYS A 459 -24.83 -17.66 -23.05
N ASP A 460 -24.41 -16.46 -23.43
CA ASP A 460 -24.46 -16.04 -24.85
C ASP A 460 -23.42 -16.73 -25.73
N ASP A 461 -22.21 -17.05 -25.23
CA ASP A 461 -21.10 -17.70 -25.93
C ASP A 461 -20.47 -18.77 -25.04
N PHE A 462 -19.20 -19.14 -25.26
CA PHE A 462 -18.47 -20.05 -24.37
C PHE A 462 -18.52 -19.56 -22.93
N CYS A 463 -19.16 -20.34 -22.06
CA CYS A 463 -19.50 -19.91 -20.70
C CYS A 463 -18.26 -19.84 -19.81
N ILE A 464 -17.31 -20.74 -19.99
CA ILE A 464 -16.11 -20.85 -19.19
C ILE A 464 -14.89 -20.74 -20.09
N GLN A 465 -13.89 -20.00 -19.67
CA GLN A 465 -12.57 -19.95 -20.27
C GLN A 465 -11.49 -20.14 -19.21
N GLU A 466 -10.55 -21.06 -19.46
CA GLU A 466 -9.43 -21.29 -18.57
C GLU A 466 -8.46 -20.12 -18.57
N LEU A 467 -7.98 -19.78 -17.38
CA LEU A 467 -6.99 -18.74 -17.17
C LEU A 467 -5.57 -19.28 -17.28
N VAL A 468 -4.71 -18.44 -17.78
CA VAL A 468 -3.27 -18.54 -17.64
C VAL A 468 -2.77 -17.30 -16.91
N ASP A 469 -1.84 -17.50 -16.01
CA ASP A 469 -1.18 -16.38 -15.33
C ASP A 469 -0.18 -15.71 -16.26
N VAL A 470 -0.22 -14.41 -16.31
CA VAL A 470 0.78 -13.58 -16.97
C VAL A 470 1.53 -12.79 -15.89
N TYR A 471 2.65 -13.31 -15.47
CA TYR A 471 3.54 -12.61 -14.54
C TYR A 471 4.26 -11.48 -15.26
N ILE A 472 4.32 -10.30 -14.64
CA ILE A 472 4.92 -9.09 -15.19
C ILE A 472 6.04 -8.63 -14.26
N ASP A 473 7.27 -8.64 -14.77
CA ASP A 473 8.41 -8.05 -14.08
C ASP A 473 8.74 -6.70 -14.72
N VAL A 474 8.42 -5.66 -14.00
CA VAL A 474 8.69 -4.27 -14.37
C VAL A 474 9.04 -3.46 -13.12
N SER A 475 10.00 -2.56 -13.24
CA SER A 475 10.42 -1.70 -12.15
C SER A 475 10.51 -0.24 -12.59
N ASP A 476 10.45 0.66 -11.61
CA ASP A 476 10.72 2.08 -11.81
C ASP A 476 12.09 2.30 -12.44
N ILE A 477 12.15 3.27 -13.34
CA ILE A 477 13.40 3.71 -13.98
C ILE A 477 13.62 5.20 -13.79
N VAL A 478 14.82 5.65 -14.03
CA VAL A 478 15.15 7.09 -14.06
C VAL A 478 15.13 7.58 -15.51
N TYR A 479 14.77 8.83 -15.73
CA TYR A 479 14.75 9.44 -17.06
C TYR A 479 16.10 9.25 -17.78
N GLY A 480 16.01 8.73 -19.00
CA GLY A 480 17.18 8.39 -19.83
C GLY A 480 17.53 6.90 -19.81
N ASP A 481 17.02 6.14 -18.88
CA ASP A 481 17.15 4.69 -18.88
C ASP A 481 16.24 4.05 -19.94
N THR A 482 16.56 2.82 -20.25
CA THR A 482 15.74 2.00 -21.13
C THR A 482 14.88 1.08 -20.27
N LEU A 483 13.57 1.16 -20.42
CA LEU A 483 12.64 0.25 -19.78
C LEU A 483 12.83 -1.16 -20.36
N ASN A 484 12.99 -2.14 -19.49
CA ASN A 484 12.94 -3.56 -19.83
C ASN A 484 11.81 -4.20 -19.03
N MET A 485 10.87 -4.80 -19.71
CA MET A 485 9.77 -5.55 -19.11
C MET A 485 9.92 -7.03 -19.49
N PHE A 486 9.76 -7.89 -18.51
CA PHE A 486 9.77 -9.33 -18.73
C PHE A 486 8.40 -9.90 -18.36
N PHE A 487 7.97 -10.88 -19.13
CA PHE A 487 6.68 -11.52 -18.99
C PHE A 487 6.87 -13.02 -18.99
N ASP A 488 6.28 -13.70 -18.03
CA ASP A 488 6.23 -15.15 -17.98
C ASP A 488 4.78 -15.62 -17.94
N ILE A 489 4.45 -16.64 -18.72
CA ILE A 489 3.09 -17.18 -18.79
C ILE A 489 3.09 -18.55 -18.13
N TYR A 490 2.30 -18.69 -17.10
CA TYR A 490 2.15 -19.90 -16.30
C TYR A 490 0.71 -20.45 -16.41
N GLY A 491 0.51 -21.64 -15.96
CA GLY A 491 -0.76 -22.36 -16.04
C GLY A 491 -0.71 -23.40 -17.17
N LEU A 492 -1.70 -24.15 -17.34
CA LEU A 492 -1.91 -25.23 -18.26
C LEU A 492 -0.63 -26.03 -18.65
N ASN A 493 -0.72 -27.31 -18.82
CA ASN A 493 0.43 -28.16 -19.18
C ASN A 493 0.84 -28.03 -20.66
N GLN A 494 0.77 -26.86 -21.25
CA GLN A 494 1.08 -26.60 -22.65
C GLN A 494 2.10 -25.47 -22.81
N THR A 495 2.64 -25.34 -24.03
CA THR A 495 3.56 -24.28 -24.38
C THR A 495 2.88 -23.29 -25.33
N PHE A 496 3.08 -22.01 -25.04
CA PHE A 496 2.51 -20.92 -25.84
C PHE A 496 3.51 -20.37 -26.88
N ASP A 497 4.55 -21.14 -27.19
CA ASP A 497 5.62 -20.72 -28.07
C ASP A 497 5.13 -20.33 -29.47
N GLY A 498 5.52 -19.13 -29.89
CA GLY A 498 5.13 -18.57 -31.19
C GLY A 498 3.87 -17.73 -31.14
N LYS A 499 3.06 -17.79 -30.08
CA LYS A 499 1.91 -16.92 -29.87
C LYS A 499 2.37 -15.50 -29.54
N ILE A 500 1.43 -14.58 -29.54
CA ILE A 500 1.69 -13.14 -29.34
C ILE A 500 1.09 -12.69 -28.01
N LEU A 501 1.89 -12.02 -27.21
CA LEU A 501 1.47 -11.30 -26.03
C LEU A 501 1.16 -9.85 -26.42
N ASN A 502 -0.02 -9.36 -26.10
CA ASN A 502 -0.45 -8.01 -26.39
C ASN A 502 -0.23 -7.12 -25.15
N ILE A 503 0.49 -6.05 -25.32
CA ILE A 503 0.90 -5.17 -24.22
C ILE A 503 0.37 -3.76 -24.52
N THR A 504 -0.34 -3.17 -23.59
CA THR A 504 -0.80 -1.78 -23.68
C THR A 504 -0.12 -0.96 -22.62
N LEU A 505 0.54 0.13 -22.99
CA LEU A 505 1.20 1.07 -22.12
C LEU A 505 0.69 2.48 -22.42
N ASN A 506 0.02 3.14 -21.48
CA ASN A 506 -0.60 4.47 -21.66
C ASN A 506 -1.36 4.58 -23.00
N ASN A 507 -2.26 3.64 -23.27
CA ASN A 507 -3.04 3.51 -24.52
C ASN A 507 -2.22 3.23 -25.79
N LYS A 508 -0.91 3.06 -25.72
CA LYS A 508 -0.08 2.65 -26.83
C LYS A 508 0.08 1.13 -26.82
N LYS A 509 -0.18 0.51 -27.96
CA LYS A 509 -0.13 -0.95 -28.11
C LYS A 509 1.23 -1.40 -28.57
N TYR A 510 1.69 -2.46 -27.94
CA TYR A 510 2.89 -3.22 -28.28
C TYR A 510 2.56 -4.70 -28.35
N SER A 511 3.44 -5.49 -28.90
CA SER A 511 3.32 -6.94 -28.91
C SER A 511 4.69 -7.57 -28.75
N ALA A 512 4.73 -8.65 -28.00
CA ALA A 512 5.93 -9.48 -27.86
C ALA A 512 5.63 -10.92 -28.26
N LYS A 513 6.60 -11.57 -28.88
CA LYS A 513 6.47 -12.99 -29.25
C LYS A 513 6.88 -13.86 -28.07
N ILE A 514 6.06 -14.83 -27.74
CA ILE A 514 6.33 -15.79 -26.68
C ILE A 514 7.33 -16.82 -27.16
N VAL A 515 8.35 -17.10 -26.34
CA VAL A 515 9.38 -18.11 -26.55
C VAL A 515 9.68 -18.76 -25.19
N ASN A 516 9.54 -20.07 -25.09
CA ASN A 516 9.64 -20.82 -23.83
C ASN A 516 8.71 -20.29 -22.73
N ASN A 517 7.48 -19.96 -23.10
CA ASN A 517 6.48 -19.34 -22.24
C ASN A 517 6.87 -17.98 -21.65
N SER A 518 7.88 -17.32 -22.18
CA SER A 518 8.33 -15.99 -21.74
C SER A 518 8.34 -15.01 -22.91
N ALA A 519 8.20 -13.75 -22.61
CA ALA A 519 8.36 -12.65 -23.59
C ALA A 519 9.09 -11.48 -22.95
N ASN A 520 9.67 -10.61 -23.76
CA ASN A 520 10.26 -9.36 -23.28
C ASN A 520 9.91 -8.18 -24.17
N LEU A 521 9.84 -7.01 -23.57
CA LEU A 521 9.63 -5.74 -24.27
C LEU A 521 10.63 -4.73 -23.77
N THR A 522 11.32 -4.08 -24.69
CA THR A 522 12.29 -3.02 -24.38
C THR A 522 11.82 -1.70 -24.98
N ILE A 523 11.68 -0.67 -24.16
CA ILE A 523 11.22 0.65 -24.60
C ILE A 523 12.23 1.72 -24.16
N PRO A 524 12.97 2.33 -25.08
CA PRO A 524 13.87 3.44 -24.76
C PRO A 524 13.15 4.79 -24.72
N ASN A 525 13.76 5.77 -24.06
CA ASN A 525 13.42 7.18 -24.13
C ASN A 525 11.99 7.50 -23.66
N LEU A 526 11.56 6.95 -22.56
CA LEU A 526 10.31 7.35 -21.92
C LEU A 526 10.49 8.71 -21.21
N ASN A 527 9.45 9.52 -21.24
CA ASN A 527 9.41 10.78 -20.50
C ASN A 527 9.17 10.53 -19.01
N VAL A 528 9.52 11.51 -18.17
CA VAL A 528 9.17 11.50 -16.74
C VAL A 528 7.66 11.42 -16.58
N GLY A 529 7.19 10.57 -15.67
CA GLY A 529 5.78 10.42 -15.37
C GLY A 529 5.42 9.02 -14.91
N VAL A 530 4.17 8.86 -14.52
CA VAL A 530 3.57 7.57 -14.18
C VAL A 530 3.10 6.88 -15.46
N TYR A 531 3.44 5.64 -15.59
CA TYR A 531 3.05 4.78 -16.69
C TYR A 531 2.25 3.61 -16.16
N SER A 532 1.13 3.34 -16.77
CA SER A 532 0.30 2.18 -16.44
C SER A 532 -0.19 1.50 -17.70
N GLY A 533 -0.50 0.24 -17.57
CA GLY A 533 -0.97 -0.54 -18.68
C GLY A 533 -1.44 -1.91 -18.25
N TYR A 534 -1.73 -2.70 -19.21
CA TYR A 534 -2.11 -4.09 -19.02
C TYR A 534 -1.51 -4.96 -20.11
N VAL A 535 -1.32 -6.21 -19.78
CA VAL A 535 -0.85 -7.25 -20.69
C VAL A 535 -1.97 -8.26 -20.88
N ILE A 536 -2.20 -8.68 -22.10
CA ILE A 536 -3.22 -9.67 -22.42
C ILE A 536 -2.64 -10.74 -23.30
N PHE A 537 -2.78 -11.97 -22.85
CA PHE A 537 -2.65 -13.17 -23.64
C PHE A 537 -4.05 -13.69 -24.00
N ASN A 538 -4.27 -14.00 -25.25
CA ASN A 538 -5.55 -14.54 -25.71
C ASN A 538 -5.30 -15.58 -26.80
N ASP A 539 -5.62 -16.81 -26.51
CA ASP A 539 -5.58 -17.94 -27.42
C ASP A 539 -6.99 -18.55 -27.58
N TYR A 540 -7.98 -17.66 -27.75
CA TYR A 540 -9.39 -18.00 -27.87
C TYR A 540 -9.67 -19.11 -28.89
N PRO A 541 -10.51 -20.13 -28.63
CA PRO A 541 -11.35 -20.26 -27.41
C PRO A 541 -10.67 -20.97 -26.22
N ASP A 542 -9.43 -21.45 -26.40
CA ASP A 542 -8.80 -22.43 -25.52
C ASP A 542 -8.45 -21.82 -24.15
N CYS A 543 -7.76 -20.67 -24.13
CA CYS A 543 -7.38 -20.01 -22.89
C CYS A 543 -7.09 -18.52 -23.10
N GLY A 544 -7.07 -17.79 -22.00
CA GLY A 544 -6.69 -16.38 -21.99
C GLY A 544 -6.28 -15.93 -20.59
N GLY A 545 -5.73 -14.74 -20.51
CA GLY A 545 -5.33 -14.17 -19.22
C GLY A 545 -4.59 -12.86 -19.38
N GLY A 546 -4.34 -12.22 -18.29
CA GLY A 546 -3.61 -10.96 -18.31
C GLY A 546 -3.52 -10.32 -16.94
N ASP A 547 -2.74 -9.28 -16.87
CA ASP A 547 -2.63 -8.47 -15.66
C ASP A 547 -2.32 -7.02 -15.99
N SER A 548 -2.54 -6.14 -15.03
CA SER A 548 -2.20 -4.73 -15.11
C SER A 548 -0.89 -4.45 -14.41
N TYR A 549 -0.21 -3.39 -14.84
CA TYR A 549 1.03 -2.94 -14.25
C TYR A 549 1.14 -1.44 -14.23
N SER A 550 1.95 -0.94 -13.32
CA SER A 550 2.36 0.46 -13.29
C SER A 550 3.81 0.58 -12.85
N PHE A 551 4.47 1.61 -13.33
CA PHE A 551 5.82 1.98 -12.93
C PHE A 551 6.02 3.48 -13.12
N ASN A 552 7.05 4.03 -12.49
CA ASN A 552 7.42 5.42 -12.63
C ASN A 552 8.67 5.58 -13.51
N VAL A 553 8.67 6.60 -14.34
CA VAL A 553 9.89 7.17 -14.87
C VAL A 553 10.22 8.39 -14.02
N ASN A 554 11.13 8.19 -13.11
CA ASN A 554 11.49 9.19 -12.13
C ASN A 554 12.37 10.28 -12.74
N LYS A 555 12.31 11.46 -12.18
CA LYS A 555 13.26 12.52 -12.51
C LYS A 555 14.66 12.15 -12.02
N ILE A 556 15.65 12.70 -12.68
CA ILE A 556 17.04 12.61 -12.23
C ILE A 556 17.19 13.51 -10.99
N ASP A 557 17.75 12.96 -9.94
CA ASP A 557 17.97 13.72 -8.72
C ASP A 557 18.98 14.83 -8.92
N THR A 558 18.75 15.94 -8.24
CA THR A 558 19.63 17.09 -8.27
C THR A 558 20.25 17.39 -6.93
N MET A 559 21.43 17.92 -6.95
CA MET A 559 22.08 18.50 -5.79
C MET A 559 22.31 19.99 -6.04
N MET A 560 22.03 20.80 -5.04
CA MET A 560 22.26 22.22 -5.07
C MET A 560 23.40 22.61 -4.13
N PHE A 561 24.43 23.22 -4.68
CA PHE A 561 25.58 23.71 -3.95
C PHE A 561 25.58 25.24 -3.95
N PRO A 562 25.26 25.88 -2.83
CA PRO A 562 25.41 27.32 -2.73
C PRO A 562 26.87 27.72 -2.91
N HIS A 563 27.10 28.68 -3.76
CA HIS A 563 28.43 29.24 -3.91
C HIS A 563 28.76 30.11 -2.71
N ASN A 564 30.04 30.14 -2.43
CA ASN A 564 30.69 30.92 -1.44
C ASN A 564 30.05 32.29 -1.26
N VAL A 565 29.33 32.48 -0.18
CA VAL A 565 28.83 33.82 0.19
C VAL A 565 29.82 34.39 1.18
N PRO A 566 30.71 35.28 0.74
CA PRO A 566 31.59 35.95 1.69
C PRO A 566 30.77 36.77 2.67
N ILE A 567 31.28 37.01 3.84
CA ILE A 567 30.71 38.01 4.75
C ILE A 567 30.69 39.34 4.00
N ILE A 568 29.52 39.87 3.80
CA ILE A 568 29.27 40.98 2.91
C ILE A 568 29.02 42.22 3.74
N GLY A 569 29.68 43.32 3.37
CA GLY A 569 29.34 44.60 3.94
C GLY A 569 28.04 45.15 3.43
N ILE A 570 27.72 46.37 3.81
CA ILE A 570 26.50 47.12 3.51
C ILE A 570 26.20 47.38 2.02
N ASN A 571 26.89 46.75 1.06
CA ASN A 571 26.70 46.91 -0.38
C ASN A 571 25.92 45.72 -0.96
N ALA A 572 25.30 45.96 -2.12
CA ALA A 572 24.67 44.88 -2.88
C ALA A 572 25.70 43.79 -3.25
N PHE A 573 25.32 42.54 -3.25
CA PHE A 573 26.19 41.39 -3.47
C PHE A 573 25.51 40.33 -4.35
N ASN A 574 26.34 39.48 -4.95
CA ASN A 574 25.88 38.38 -5.76
C ASN A 574 25.75 37.10 -4.90
N LEU A 575 24.55 36.57 -4.86
CA LEU A 575 24.25 35.29 -4.26
C LEU A 575 24.04 34.28 -5.38
N SER A 576 24.68 33.13 -5.31
CA SER A 576 24.59 32.13 -6.38
C SER A 576 24.64 30.69 -5.86
N ALA A 577 24.11 29.80 -6.65
CA ALA A 577 24.15 28.37 -6.40
C ALA A 577 24.43 27.59 -7.70
N THR A 578 25.15 26.49 -7.56
CA THR A 578 25.32 25.51 -8.63
C THR A 578 24.37 24.37 -8.43
N ILE A 579 23.69 23.99 -9.48
CA ILE A 579 22.82 22.81 -9.54
C ILE A 579 23.56 21.74 -10.34
N TYR A 580 23.57 20.55 -9.83
CA TYR A 580 24.13 19.39 -10.51
C TYR A 580 23.03 18.35 -10.74
N PRO A 581 22.92 17.76 -11.95
CA PRO A 581 23.75 17.94 -13.14
C PRO A 581 23.62 19.33 -13.79
N SER A 582 24.67 19.76 -14.46
CA SER A 582 24.83 21.16 -14.98
C SER A 582 23.93 21.55 -16.16
N ASP A 583 23.25 20.57 -16.76
CA ASP A 583 22.26 20.77 -17.83
C ASP A 583 20.82 20.93 -17.30
N ALA A 584 20.64 20.83 -15.98
CA ALA A 584 19.38 21.13 -15.31
C ALA A 584 18.94 22.57 -15.58
N LYS A 585 17.64 22.74 -15.80
CA LYS A 585 16.99 24.01 -16.10
C LYS A 585 15.97 24.31 -15.01
N GLY A 586 15.36 25.47 -15.08
CA GLY A 586 14.37 25.88 -14.07
C GLY A 586 14.83 27.10 -13.30
N LYS A 587 14.36 27.28 -12.10
CA LYS A 587 14.60 28.46 -11.27
C LYS A 587 15.12 28.08 -9.91
N VAL A 588 15.96 28.93 -9.35
CA VAL A 588 16.33 28.90 -7.94
C VAL A 588 15.70 30.10 -7.25
N TYR A 589 15.00 29.82 -6.18
CA TYR A 589 14.41 30.79 -5.27
C TYR A 589 15.36 30.96 -4.10
N PHE A 590 15.72 32.21 -3.78
CA PHE A 590 16.58 32.57 -2.66
C PHE A 590 15.74 33.39 -1.71
N ASP A 591 15.37 32.84 -0.57
CA ASP A 591 14.67 33.56 0.49
C ASP A 591 15.68 34.20 1.44
N VAL A 592 15.78 35.51 1.39
CA VAL A 592 16.66 36.31 2.22
C VAL A 592 15.81 37.13 3.18
N ASN A 593 15.65 36.61 4.41
CA ASN A 593 14.88 37.26 5.47
C ASN A 593 13.45 37.64 5.05
N GLY A 594 12.73 36.68 4.42
CA GLY A 594 11.36 36.86 3.91
C GLY A 594 11.24 37.64 2.60
N SER A 595 12.36 38.02 1.99
CA SER A 595 12.41 38.59 0.65
C SER A 595 12.87 37.54 -0.36
N GLU A 596 12.00 37.17 -1.30
CA GLU A 596 12.30 36.16 -2.31
C GLU A 596 12.98 36.78 -3.53
N TYR A 597 14.11 36.24 -3.92
CA TYR A 597 14.85 36.54 -5.15
C TYR A 597 14.84 35.30 -6.03
N VAL A 598 14.65 35.49 -7.34
CA VAL A 598 14.51 34.35 -8.28
C VAL A 598 15.49 34.49 -9.43
N ALA A 599 16.19 33.40 -9.75
CA ALA A 599 17.07 33.32 -10.90
C ALA A 599 16.80 32.08 -11.74
N ASP A 600 16.93 32.22 -13.07
CA ASP A 600 16.96 31.07 -13.97
C ASP A 600 18.31 30.35 -13.89
N VAL A 601 18.26 29.04 -13.90
CA VAL A 601 19.45 28.18 -13.98
C VAL A 601 20.00 28.22 -15.40
N LYS A 602 21.26 28.63 -15.54
CA LYS A 602 21.99 28.70 -16.82
C LYS A 602 23.32 27.99 -16.70
N ASN A 603 23.52 26.94 -17.48
CA ASN A 603 24.71 26.07 -17.40
C ASN A 603 24.98 25.57 -15.97
N GLY A 604 23.94 25.14 -15.29
CA GLY A 604 24.02 24.65 -13.93
C GLY A 604 24.20 25.73 -12.85
N VAL A 605 24.15 27.00 -13.16
CA VAL A 605 24.32 28.07 -12.16
C VAL A 605 23.12 29.01 -12.16
N ALA A 606 22.64 29.36 -10.99
CA ALA A 606 21.67 30.43 -10.75
C ALA A 606 22.31 31.52 -9.89
N SER A 607 22.08 32.78 -10.21
CA SER A 607 22.61 33.89 -9.42
C SER A 607 21.69 35.09 -9.39
N VAL A 608 21.60 35.74 -8.24
CA VAL A 608 20.82 36.95 -8.00
C VAL A 608 21.70 38.03 -7.37
N ILE A 609 21.35 39.25 -7.59
CA ILE A 609 21.94 40.40 -6.87
C ILE A 609 20.99 40.70 -5.72
N VAL A 610 21.46 40.52 -4.48
CA VAL A 610 20.75 40.88 -3.27
C VAL A 610 21.15 42.30 -2.91
N ASP A 611 20.14 43.09 -2.58
CA ASP A 611 20.35 44.47 -2.17
C ASP A 611 21.07 44.56 -0.81
N LYS A 612 21.49 45.79 -0.45
CA LYS A 612 22.11 46.11 0.80
C LYS A 612 21.38 45.53 2.00
N LEU A 613 22.06 44.67 2.79
CA LEU A 613 21.61 44.20 4.08
C LEU A 613 22.26 45.01 5.21
N ILE A 614 21.56 45.14 6.35
CA ILE A 614 22.17 45.71 7.56
C ILE A 614 23.08 44.66 8.22
N PRO A 615 24.15 45.05 8.95
CA PRO A 615 24.97 44.09 9.67
C PRO A 615 24.14 43.23 10.63
N ASP A 616 24.04 41.92 10.34
CA ASP A 616 23.32 40.91 11.14
C ASP A 616 23.57 39.49 10.57
N TYR A 617 23.00 38.45 11.21
CA TYR A 617 22.99 37.08 10.72
C TYR A 617 21.71 36.80 9.93
N TYR A 618 21.83 36.32 8.70
CA TYR A 618 20.74 35.97 7.81
C TYR A 618 20.76 34.49 7.48
N LEU A 619 19.67 33.81 7.74
CA LEU A 619 19.44 32.48 7.21
C LEU A 619 18.81 32.61 5.84
N ILE A 620 19.48 32.10 4.82
CA ILE A 620 19.00 32.15 3.44
C ILE A 620 18.62 30.74 3.02
N ASN A 621 17.37 30.53 2.73
CA ASN A 621 16.87 29.29 2.20
C ASN A 621 16.92 29.35 0.65
N LEU A 622 17.42 28.28 0.06
CA LEU A 622 17.50 28.15 -1.39
C LEU A 622 16.65 26.95 -1.81
N LYS A 623 15.82 27.16 -2.83
CA LYS A 623 14.97 26.11 -3.38
C LYS A 623 15.10 26.10 -4.91
N TYR A 624 15.58 24.99 -5.45
CA TYR A 624 15.55 24.74 -6.88
C TYR A 624 14.20 24.13 -7.26
N SER A 625 13.55 24.71 -8.28
CA SER A 625 12.20 24.32 -8.71
C SER A 625 12.13 22.93 -9.32
N GLY A 626 13.25 22.33 -9.68
CA GLY A 626 13.25 21.24 -10.65
C GLY A 626 12.84 21.71 -12.05
N ASP A 627 12.82 20.80 -12.98
CA ASP A 627 12.27 20.98 -14.32
C ASP A 627 11.53 19.72 -14.79
N SER A 628 11.32 19.55 -16.09
CA SER A 628 10.63 18.37 -16.62
C SER A 628 11.41 17.06 -16.47
N ILE A 629 12.71 17.13 -16.22
CA ILE A 629 13.63 15.97 -16.20
C ILE A 629 14.31 15.83 -14.84
N TYR A 630 14.51 16.92 -14.13
CA TYR A 630 15.26 17.00 -12.89
C TYR A 630 14.39 17.29 -11.68
N SER A 631 14.65 16.61 -10.57
CA SER A 631 13.95 16.77 -9.29
C SER A 631 14.24 18.15 -8.66
N PRO A 632 13.35 18.72 -7.86
CA PRO A 632 13.66 19.88 -7.04
C PRO A 632 14.66 19.51 -5.93
N SER A 633 15.43 20.50 -5.47
CA SER A 633 16.34 20.34 -4.34
C SER A 633 16.42 21.62 -3.51
N GLU A 634 16.77 21.50 -2.25
CA GLU A 634 16.84 22.61 -1.31
C GLU A 634 18.21 22.68 -0.64
N SER A 635 18.60 23.87 -0.23
CA SER A 635 19.81 24.10 0.54
C SER A 635 19.68 25.35 1.40
N VAL A 636 20.57 25.52 2.38
CA VAL A 636 20.50 26.63 3.32
C VAL A 636 21.89 27.22 3.51
N ILE A 637 21.98 28.55 3.62
CA ILE A 637 23.20 29.28 3.93
C ILE A 637 22.94 30.18 5.13
N LEU A 638 23.89 30.21 6.07
CA LEU A 638 23.94 31.24 7.10
C LEU A 638 24.90 32.33 6.64
N LEU A 639 24.39 33.53 6.45
CA LEU A 639 25.15 34.71 6.04
C LEU A 639 25.33 35.67 7.25
N GLN A 640 26.58 36.06 7.55
CA GLN A 640 26.88 37.13 8.49
C GLN A 640 27.30 38.39 7.69
N VAL A 641 26.67 39.51 8.00
CA VAL A 641 26.95 40.80 7.38
C VAL A 641 27.68 41.72 8.37
N ASP A 642 28.93 42.11 8.07
CA ASP A 642 29.77 42.95 8.89
C ASP A 642 30.28 44.15 8.09
N GLU A 643 30.72 45.23 8.76
CA GLU A 643 31.30 46.42 8.11
C GLU A 643 32.72 46.19 7.55
N HIS A 644 33.52 45.32 8.19
CA HIS A 644 34.86 44.88 7.76
C HIS A 644 34.99 43.38 7.82
N TYR A 645 35.17 42.73 6.70
CA TYR A 645 35.21 41.26 6.63
C TYR A 645 36.28 40.72 5.66
N PRO A 646 36.84 39.55 5.95
CA PRO A 646 37.77 38.87 5.06
C PRO A 646 37.01 38.18 3.90
N VAL A 647 37.59 38.26 2.71
CA VAL A 647 37.16 37.62 1.48
C VAL A 647 38.10 36.50 1.13
N ILE A 648 37.56 35.27 0.98
CA ILE A 648 38.34 34.11 0.56
C ILE A 648 38.03 33.81 -0.90
N THR A 649 39.07 33.73 -1.70
CA THR A 649 39.01 33.27 -3.10
C THR A 649 39.72 31.93 -3.20
N ALA A 650 38.98 30.85 -3.47
CA ALA A 650 39.50 29.48 -3.55
C ALA A 650 38.85 28.76 -4.74
N PRO A 651 39.43 28.88 -5.96
CA PRO A 651 38.84 28.30 -7.16
C PRO A 651 38.91 26.78 -7.17
N ASP A 652 37.96 26.14 -7.83
CA ASP A 652 37.92 24.72 -8.08
C ASP A 652 39.20 24.20 -8.74
N VAL A 653 39.56 22.95 -8.43
CA VAL A 653 40.76 22.32 -9.01
C VAL A 653 40.38 20.97 -9.64
N GLU A 654 40.69 20.84 -10.92
CA GLU A 654 40.65 19.56 -11.61
C GLU A 654 42.04 19.06 -11.93
N LYS A 655 42.37 17.85 -11.58
CA LYS A 655 43.66 17.23 -11.85
C LYS A 655 43.61 15.73 -12.00
N TYR A 656 44.61 15.12 -12.56
CA TYR A 656 44.79 13.67 -12.51
C TYR A 656 45.40 13.22 -11.18
N TYR A 657 45.17 11.97 -10.79
CA TYR A 657 45.79 11.37 -9.61
C TYR A 657 47.31 11.53 -9.65
N LYS A 658 47.90 12.09 -8.58
CA LYS A 658 49.28 12.52 -8.45
C LYS A 658 49.73 13.64 -9.44
N GLY A 659 48.83 14.36 -10.09
CA GLY A 659 49.13 15.60 -10.81
C GLY A 659 49.76 16.65 -9.87
N SER A 660 50.45 17.63 -10.43
CA SER A 660 51.20 18.64 -9.69
C SER A 660 50.37 19.82 -9.20
N GLU A 661 49.15 19.93 -9.64
CA GLU A 661 48.20 21.01 -9.33
C GLU A 661 47.95 21.08 -7.82
N ARG A 662 47.88 22.30 -7.34
CA ARG A 662 47.66 22.61 -5.92
C ARG A 662 46.36 23.37 -5.76
N PHE A 663 45.68 23.18 -4.67
CA PHE A 663 44.56 24.04 -4.30
C PHE A 663 45.13 25.36 -3.74
N ILE A 664 44.79 26.47 -4.41
CA ILE A 664 45.30 27.80 -4.08
C ILE A 664 44.20 28.62 -3.45
N ILE A 665 44.52 29.33 -2.41
CA ILE A 665 43.60 30.14 -1.63
C ILE A 665 44.17 31.56 -1.56
N THR A 666 43.38 32.56 -1.87
CA THR A 666 43.69 33.97 -1.70
C THR A 666 42.74 34.57 -0.68
N LEU A 667 43.31 35.24 0.34
CA LEU A 667 42.58 35.91 1.40
C LEU A 667 42.84 37.41 1.32
N THR A 668 41.78 38.16 1.16
CA THR A 668 41.80 39.63 1.11
C THR A 668 40.78 40.17 2.09
N ASP A 669 40.78 41.45 2.39
CA ASP A 669 39.62 42.13 2.94
C ASP A 669 38.65 42.54 1.81
N ASN A 670 37.47 43.05 2.21
CA ASN A 670 36.43 43.52 1.28
C ASN A 670 36.84 44.73 0.40
N THR A 671 38.02 45.31 0.64
CA THR A 671 38.64 46.33 -0.18
C THR A 671 39.70 45.76 -1.14
N ALA A 672 39.81 44.43 -1.22
CA ALA A 672 40.82 43.67 -1.98
C ALA A 672 42.26 43.84 -1.43
N SER A 673 42.46 44.31 -0.21
CA SER A 673 43.80 44.39 0.41
C SER A 673 44.22 43.01 0.94
N PRO A 674 45.43 42.50 0.69
CA PRO A 674 45.85 41.17 1.13
C PRO A 674 45.88 41.03 2.65
N ILE A 675 45.32 39.97 3.17
CA ILE A 675 45.45 39.61 4.58
C ILE A 675 46.61 38.60 4.74
N ALA A 676 47.78 39.12 5.16
CA ALA A 676 48.99 38.35 5.30
C ALA A 676 49.11 37.70 6.70
N ASN A 677 49.86 36.62 6.79
CA ASN A 677 50.12 35.86 8.03
C ASN A 677 48.86 35.36 8.74
N ALA A 678 47.78 35.19 8.00
CA ALA A 678 46.52 34.70 8.48
C ALA A 678 46.47 33.17 8.38
N THR A 679 46.04 32.49 9.44
CA THR A 679 45.87 31.05 9.46
C THR A 679 44.50 30.68 8.90
N VAL A 680 44.47 30.11 7.71
CA VAL A 680 43.25 29.63 7.02
C VAL A 680 43.04 28.14 7.36
N LYS A 681 41.85 27.79 7.73
CA LYS A 681 41.42 26.39 7.89
C LYS A 681 40.83 25.88 6.56
N ILE A 682 41.20 24.67 6.21
CA ILE A 682 40.77 24.00 4.98
C ILE A 682 40.27 22.63 5.38
N ASN A 683 38.99 22.36 5.18
CA ASN A 683 38.42 21.04 5.39
C ASN A 683 38.23 20.35 4.02
N ILE A 684 38.77 19.16 3.88
CA ILE A 684 38.63 18.30 2.71
C ILE A 684 38.14 16.95 3.22
N ASN A 685 36.93 16.56 2.89
CA ASN A 685 36.36 15.26 3.33
C ASN A 685 36.46 15.05 4.85
N ASP A 686 36.01 16.01 5.64
CA ASP A 686 36.07 16.03 7.11
C ASP A 686 37.48 16.00 7.74
N VAL A 687 38.50 16.17 6.94
CA VAL A 687 39.90 16.32 7.44
C VAL A 687 40.29 17.78 7.40
N GLU A 688 40.56 18.36 8.57
CA GLU A 688 40.98 19.76 8.73
C GLU A 688 42.48 19.93 8.50
N TYR A 689 42.84 20.87 7.64
CA TYR A 689 44.20 21.34 7.42
C TYR A 689 44.28 22.84 7.73
N THR A 690 45.43 23.29 8.21
CA THR A 690 45.69 24.72 8.36
C THR A 690 46.87 25.17 7.52
N ARG A 691 46.76 26.37 6.93
CA ARG A 691 47.81 27.00 6.16
C ARG A 691 47.86 28.48 6.49
N VAL A 692 49.04 29.06 6.37
CA VAL A 692 49.27 30.49 6.65
C VAL A 692 49.43 31.21 5.33
N THR A 693 48.80 32.36 5.17
CA THR A 693 48.91 33.22 3.98
C THR A 693 50.26 33.94 3.95
N ASP A 694 50.84 34.13 2.75
CA ASP A 694 52.04 34.92 2.51
C ASP A 694 51.75 36.44 2.52
N SER A 695 52.74 37.26 2.17
CA SER A 695 52.61 38.71 2.11
C SER A 695 51.62 39.23 1.04
N LYS A 696 51.16 38.37 0.13
CA LYS A 696 50.14 38.65 -0.89
C LYS A 696 48.78 38.09 -0.52
N GLY A 697 48.60 37.57 0.68
CA GLY A 697 47.38 36.92 1.12
C GLY A 697 47.19 35.53 0.52
N VAL A 698 48.17 34.91 -0.08
CA VAL A 698 48.05 33.65 -0.81
C VAL A 698 48.59 32.49 -0.02
N THR A 699 47.88 31.37 -0.01
CA THR A 699 48.38 30.09 0.48
C THR A 699 47.96 28.95 -0.45
N SER A 700 48.48 27.74 -0.23
CA SER A 700 48.09 26.57 -1.01
C SER A 700 48.33 25.25 -0.31
N ILE A 701 47.56 24.24 -0.67
CA ILE A 701 47.73 22.87 -0.19
C ILE A 701 47.94 21.90 -1.37
N ALA A 702 48.86 20.96 -1.17
CA ALA A 702 49.05 19.88 -2.12
C ALA A 702 47.94 18.84 -1.97
N LEU A 703 47.37 18.40 -3.08
CA LEU A 703 46.28 17.46 -3.14
C LEU A 703 46.78 16.02 -3.35
N GLY A 704 47.01 15.30 -2.26
CA GLY A 704 47.45 13.89 -2.25
C GLY A 704 46.25 12.89 -2.15
N LEU A 705 45.09 13.24 -2.72
CA LEU A 705 43.85 12.49 -2.62
C LEU A 705 43.76 11.39 -3.69
N SER A 706 42.94 10.39 -3.44
CA SER A 706 42.59 9.34 -4.42
C SER A 706 41.75 9.91 -5.57
N GLY A 707 41.51 9.12 -6.61
CA GLY A 707 40.53 9.48 -7.65
C GLY A 707 39.13 9.67 -7.06
N GLY A 708 38.48 10.77 -7.44
CA GLY A 708 37.15 11.14 -6.93
C GLY A 708 36.91 12.64 -6.89
N ASP A 709 35.73 13.02 -6.52
CA ASP A 709 35.29 14.39 -6.34
C ASP A 709 35.26 14.71 -4.83
N TYR A 710 35.78 15.84 -4.42
CA TYR A 710 35.95 16.24 -3.02
C TYR A 710 35.46 17.66 -2.83
N ASP A 711 34.59 17.84 -1.84
CA ASP A 711 34.19 19.16 -1.40
C ASP A 711 35.24 19.75 -0.48
N VAL A 712 35.56 21.00 -0.69
CA VAL A 712 36.55 21.73 0.09
C VAL A 712 35.90 22.96 0.70
N THR A 713 35.94 23.03 2.02
CA THR A 713 35.53 24.23 2.75
C THR A 713 36.79 24.94 3.24
N THR A 714 36.93 26.21 2.91
CA THR A 714 38.00 27.07 3.38
C THR A 714 37.42 28.09 4.35
N GLU A 715 37.99 28.24 5.53
CA GLU A 715 37.51 29.13 6.59
C GLU A 715 38.59 30.05 7.11
N PHE A 716 38.22 31.29 7.33
CA PHE A 716 39.02 32.27 8.09
C PHE A 716 38.08 33.22 8.84
N ASN A 717 38.23 33.28 10.17
CA ASN A 717 37.25 33.91 11.08
C ASN A 717 35.84 33.38 10.81
N SER A 718 34.88 34.24 10.51
CA SER A 718 33.51 33.88 10.14
C SER A 718 33.30 33.68 8.63
N SER A 719 34.30 33.93 7.80
CA SER A 719 34.23 33.77 6.33
C SER A 719 34.51 32.34 5.94
N LYS A 720 33.72 31.85 4.99
CA LYS A 720 33.84 30.50 4.38
C LYS A 720 33.85 30.61 2.87
N ALA A 721 34.64 29.75 2.24
CA ALA A 721 34.62 29.49 0.82
C ALA A 721 34.43 28.02 0.53
N TYR A 722 33.57 27.69 -0.42
CA TYR A 722 33.30 26.33 -0.87
C TYR A 722 33.86 26.13 -2.25
N SER A 723 34.54 25.04 -2.49
CA SER A 723 35.20 24.72 -3.74
C SER A 723 35.17 23.22 -3.97
N THR A 724 35.34 22.76 -5.17
CA THR A 724 35.45 21.36 -5.53
C THR A 724 36.86 21.01 -6.00
N VAL A 725 37.32 19.83 -5.60
CA VAL A 725 38.56 19.24 -6.10
C VAL A 725 38.22 17.92 -6.78
N LYS A 726 38.40 17.87 -8.08
CA LYS A 726 38.17 16.69 -8.89
C LYS A 726 39.49 16.01 -9.25
N ILE A 727 39.69 14.83 -8.71
CA ILE A 727 40.86 13.99 -9.01
C ILE A 727 40.46 12.91 -10.01
N LYS A 728 40.88 13.08 -11.26
CA LYS A 728 40.65 12.09 -12.30
C LYS A 728 41.56 10.89 -12.14
N SER A 729 40.98 9.72 -12.26
CA SER A 729 41.76 8.49 -12.24
C SER A 729 42.73 8.40 -13.43
N THR A 730 43.89 7.86 -13.17
CA THR A 730 44.89 7.52 -14.21
C THR A 730 44.77 6.08 -14.71
N VAL A 731 43.73 5.40 -14.27
CA VAL A 731 43.30 4.06 -14.73
C VAL A 731 41.82 4.14 -15.08
N GLU A 732 41.42 3.76 -16.28
CA GLU A 732 40.06 3.66 -16.74
C GLU A 732 39.77 2.19 -17.08
N GLY A 733 38.81 1.59 -16.40
CA GLY A 733 38.29 0.26 -16.65
C GLY A 733 36.81 0.23 -16.45
N SER A 734 36.14 -0.79 -16.92
CA SER A 734 34.70 -1.02 -16.72
C SER A 734 34.42 -2.43 -16.22
N ASP A 735 33.35 -2.58 -15.52
CA ASP A 735 32.82 -3.88 -15.13
C ASP A 735 32.54 -4.71 -16.37
N ILE A 736 32.65 -6.02 -16.23
CA ILE A 736 32.31 -6.95 -17.30
C ILE A 736 31.45 -8.08 -16.79
N GLU A 737 30.45 -8.42 -17.56
CA GLU A 737 29.68 -9.65 -17.42
C GLU A 737 29.98 -10.57 -18.60
N LYS A 738 30.12 -11.85 -18.33
CA LYS A 738 30.39 -12.83 -19.38
C LYS A 738 29.91 -14.22 -18.99
N MET A 739 29.57 -15.02 -19.96
CA MET A 739 29.34 -16.43 -19.76
C MET A 739 30.64 -17.18 -19.43
N PHE A 740 30.50 -18.25 -18.66
CA PHE A 740 31.61 -19.18 -18.37
C PHE A 740 32.25 -19.69 -19.68
N ARG A 741 33.58 -19.57 -19.75
CA ARG A 741 34.42 -19.89 -20.93
C ARG A 741 34.15 -19.04 -22.18
N ASN A 742 33.34 -17.99 -22.10
CA ASN A 742 33.23 -17.01 -23.17
C ASN A 742 34.58 -16.30 -23.37
N GLY A 743 34.86 -15.82 -24.57
CA GLY A 743 36.12 -15.19 -24.94
C GLY A 743 36.32 -13.74 -24.50
N THR A 744 35.36 -13.15 -23.81
CA THR A 744 35.41 -11.74 -23.35
C THR A 744 36.63 -11.50 -22.47
N GLN A 745 37.31 -10.42 -22.73
CA GLN A 745 38.50 -9.95 -22.01
C GLN A 745 38.22 -8.70 -21.22
N TYR A 746 38.91 -8.52 -20.13
CA TYR A 746 38.91 -7.25 -19.41
C TYR A 746 39.96 -6.31 -20.05
N TYR A 747 39.57 -5.03 -20.16
CA TYR A 747 40.42 -3.96 -20.69
C TYR A 747 40.52 -2.84 -19.67
N ALA A 748 41.73 -2.31 -19.48
CA ALA A 748 41.95 -1.09 -18.72
C ALA A 748 42.96 -0.18 -19.47
N LYS A 749 42.66 1.12 -19.48
CA LYS A 749 43.50 2.17 -20.04
C LYS A 749 44.29 2.84 -18.93
N PHE A 750 45.55 3.11 -19.17
CA PHE A 750 46.46 3.64 -18.18
C PHE A 750 47.06 4.98 -18.69
N MET A 751 47.14 5.94 -17.80
CA MET A 751 47.61 7.28 -18.07
C MET A 751 48.69 7.70 -17.05
N ASP A 752 49.47 8.68 -17.37
CA ASP A 752 50.37 9.33 -16.39
C ASP A 752 49.62 10.41 -15.56
N SER A 753 50.32 11.04 -14.63
CA SER A 753 49.72 12.07 -13.76
C SER A 753 49.33 13.37 -14.50
N ASN A 754 49.58 13.50 -15.79
CA ASN A 754 49.11 14.59 -16.64
C ASN A 754 48.01 14.13 -17.60
N GLY A 755 47.48 12.92 -17.44
CA GLY A 755 46.44 12.36 -18.31
C GLY A 755 46.90 11.84 -19.66
N LYS A 756 48.20 11.79 -19.90
CA LYS A 756 48.76 11.23 -21.12
C LYS A 756 48.81 9.71 -21.02
N THR A 757 48.34 9.01 -22.04
CA THR A 757 48.35 7.54 -22.10
C THR A 757 49.77 7.00 -21.94
N LEU A 758 49.89 5.90 -21.15
CA LEU A 758 51.21 5.25 -20.98
C LEU A 758 51.72 4.69 -22.33
N PRO A 759 53.05 4.73 -22.57
CA PRO A 759 53.65 4.23 -23.79
C PRO A 759 53.33 2.77 -24.07
N ASN A 760 53.37 2.41 -25.35
CA ASN A 760 53.29 0.99 -25.78
C ASN A 760 54.37 0.12 -25.06
N ASN A 761 54.00 -1.07 -24.73
CA ASN A 761 54.82 -2.05 -23.97
C ASN A 761 55.11 -1.65 -22.49
N THR A 762 54.35 -0.76 -21.90
CA THR A 762 54.46 -0.52 -20.45
C THR A 762 53.80 -1.70 -19.70
N ALA A 763 54.59 -2.33 -18.81
CA ALA A 763 54.10 -3.42 -17.98
C ALA A 763 53.17 -2.87 -16.89
N VAL A 764 51.92 -3.35 -16.85
CA VAL A 764 50.88 -3.03 -15.87
C VAL A 764 50.44 -4.30 -15.17
N THR A 765 49.85 -4.20 -13.98
CA THR A 765 49.50 -5.36 -13.19
C THR A 765 47.98 -5.39 -12.92
N PHE A 766 47.38 -6.58 -13.07
CA PHE A 766 46.03 -6.88 -12.64
C PHE A 766 46.03 -7.88 -11.50
N ASN A 767 45.22 -7.69 -10.49
CA ASN A 767 45.03 -8.61 -9.38
C ASN A 767 43.60 -9.13 -9.40
N ILE A 768 43.41 -10.45 -9.38
CA ILE A 768 42.12 -11.09 -9.16
C ILE A 768 42.30 -12.13 -8.03
N ASN A 769 41.57 -11.96 -6.93
CA ASN A 769 41.64 -12.87 -5.77
C ASN A 769 43.10 -13.16 -5.30
N GLY A 770 43.96 -12.17 -5.29
CA GLY A 770 45.37 -12.30 -4.85
C GLY A 770 46.34 -12.83 -5.92
N VAL A 771 45.81 -13.23 -7.07
CA VAL A 771 46.67 -13.68 -8.22
C VAL A 771 47.05 -12.48 -9.08
N MET A 772 48.32 -12.28 -9.28
CA MET A 772 48.87 -11.16 -10.02
C MET A 772 49.17 -11.53 -11.49
N TYR A 773 48.66 -10.71 -12.39
CA TYR A 773 48.87 -10.87 -13.85
C TYR A 773 49.55 -9.62 -14.42
N THR A 774 50.70 -9.77 -15.02
CA THR A 774 51.36 -8.69 -15.76
C THR A 774 50.99 -8.70 -17.23
N ARG A 775 50.59 -7.53 -17.73
CA ARG A 775 50.24 -7.32 -19.15
C ARG A 775 50.91 -6.04 -19.65
N ASN A 776 51.11 -5.98 -20.95
CA ASN A 776 51.69 -4.77 -21.53
C ASN A 776 50.60 -3.95 -22.20
N THR A 777 50.75 -2.62 -22.09
CA THR A 777 49.87 -1.68 -22.77
C THR A 777 50.16 -1.67 -24.30
N ASN A 778 49.13 -1.41 -25.09
CA ASN A 778 49.23 -1.11 -26.50
C ASN A 778 49.55 0.37 -26.75
N ALA A 779 49.57 0.84 -28.02
CA ALA A 779 49.88 2.21 -28.39
C ALA A 779 48.87 3.24 -27.83
N SER A 780 47.67 2.84 -27.48
CA SER A 780 46.64 3.68 -26.87
C SER A 780 46.64 3.63 -25.33
N GLY A 781 47.67 3.03 -24.71
CA GLY A 781 47.76 2.87 -23.26
C GLY A 781 46.84 1.81 -22.66
N VAL A 782 46.24 0.96 -23.48
CA VAL A 782 45.29 -0.06 -23.03
C VAL A 782 45.97 -1.42 -22.86
N ALA A 783 45.78 -2.05 -21.74
CA ALA A 783 46.17 -3.45 -21.50
C ALA A 783 44.93 -4.34 -21.34
N ARG A 784 45.05 -5.60 -21.70
CA ARG A 784 43.96 -6.59 -21.68
C ARG A 784 44.32 -7.83 -20.90
N LEU A 785 43.32 -8.43 -20.25
CA LEU A 785 43.46 -9.69 -19.53
C LEU A 785 42.38 -10.67 -19.97
N ASN A 786 42.80 -11.89 -20.32
CA ASN A 786 41.83 -12.98 -20.56
C ASN A 786 41.23 -13.39 -19.21
N ILE A 787 39.91 -13.54 -19.18
CA ILE A 787 39.18 -13.94 -17.97
C ILE A 787 38.76 -15.39 -18.09
N ASN A 788 39.44 -16.28 -17.34
CA ASN A 788 39.20 -17.70 -17.27
C ASN A 788 38.85 -18.11 -15.83
N LEU A 789 37.77 -17.55 -15.29
CA LEU A 789 37.30 -17.78 -13.94
C LEU A 789 36.08 -18.72 -13.97
N ASN A 790 35.82 -19.38 -12.83
CA ASN A 790 34.56 -20.12 -12.63
C ASN A 790 33.38 -19.16 -12.51
N PRO A 791 32.13 -19.65 -12.63
CA PRO A 791 30.96 -18.81 -12.35
C PRO A 791 31.02 -18.18 -10.97
N GLY A 792 30.61 -16.88 -10.90
CA GLY A 792 30.63 -16.06 -9.69
C GLY A 792 31.16 -14.65 -9.95
N ASP A 793 31.12 -13.85 -8.92
CA ASP A 793 31.57 -12.46 -8.94
C ASP A 793 32.99 -12.33 -8.40
N TYR A 794 33.79 -11.51 -9.09
CA TYR A 794 35.19 -11.31 -8.77
C TYR A 794 35.54 -9.82 -8.86
N ILE A 795 36.47 -9.39 -8.05
CA ILE A 795 37.04 -8.04 -8.15
C ILE A 795 38.37 -8.13 -8.87
N ILE A 796 38.48 -7.39 -9.98
CA ILE A 796 39.77 -7.16 -10.64
C ILE A 796 40.30 -5.79 -10.28
N THR A 797 41.52 -5.71 -9.78
CA THR A 797 42.21 -4.47 -9.48
C THR A 797 43.36 -4.24 -10.46
N ALA A 798 43.26 -3.18 -11.24
CA ALA A 798 44.33 -2.74 -12.16
C ALA A 798 45.24 -1.75 -11.46
N THR A 799 46.55 -1.95 -11.54
CA THR A 799 47.55 -1.09 -10.91
C THR A 799 48.39 -0.38 -11.96
N ASN A 800 48.42 0.94 -11.88
CA ASN A 800 49.19 1.80 -12.74
C ASN A 800 50.64 1.91 -12.23
N PRO A 801 51.67 1.50 -13.01
CA PRO A 801 53.06 1.48 -12.53
C PRO A 801 53.69 2.88 -12.41
N LYS A 802 53.10 3.92 -13.00
CA LYS A 802 53.62 5.31 -12.95
C LYS A 802 53.04 6.09 -11.76
N THR A 803 51.79 5.91 -11.48
CA THR A 803 51.11 6.62 -10.40
C THR A 803 50.89 5.77 -9.15
N ASN A 804 51.08 4.46 -9.26
CA ASN A 804 50.71 3.44 -8.26
C ASN A 804 49.21 3.49 -7.88
N GLU A 805 48.37 4.05 -8.74
CA GLU A 805 46.96 4.01 -8.55
C GLU A 805 46.41 2.60 -8.79
N MET A 806 45.52 2.21 -7.93
CA MET A 806 44.76 0.95 -8.03
C MET A 806 43.30 1.28 -8.34
N TYR A 807 42.75 0.68 -9.39
CA TYR A 807 41.38 0.86 -9.81
C TYR A 807 40.71 -0.51 -9.94
N SER A 808 39.57 -0.65 -9.31
CA SER A 808 38.87 -1.92 -9.23
C SER A 808 37.58 -1.92 -10.04
N ASN A 809 37.29 -3.05 -10.70
CA ASN A 809 36.06 -3.36 -11.39
C ASN A 809 35.52 -4.72 -10.98
N VAL A 810 34.25 -4.96 -11.26
CA VAL A 810 33.60 -6.24 -11.05
C VAL A 810 33.66 -7.09 -12.33
N ILE A 811 33.93 -8.35 -12.15
CA ILE A 811 33.81 -9.37 -13.21
C ILE A 811 32.74 -10.35 -12.76
N THR A 812 31.63 -10.40 -13.46
CA THR A 812 30.59 -11.40 -13.27
C THR A 812 30.73 -12.50 -14.32
N VAL A 813 30.93 -13.73 -13.86
CA VAL A 813 30.98 -14.90 -14.74
C VAL A 813 29.71 -15.71 -14.52
N LEU A 814 28.84 -15.73 -15.51
CA LEU A 814 27.55 -16.39 -15.49
C LEU A 814 27.71 -17.93 -15.62
N SER A 815 26.85 -18.63 -14.94
CA SER A 815 26.82 -20.10 -14.95
C SER A 815 26.28 -20.65 -16.29
N PRO A 816 26.88 -21.72 -16.83
CA PRO A 816 26.32 -22.42 -17.98
C PRO A 816 25.18 -23.39 -17.58
N ILE A 817 24.78 -23.41 -16.33
CA ILE A 817 23.60 -24.09 -15.81
C ILE A 817 22.63 -23.03 -15.29
N SER A 818 21.44 -23.00 -15.84
CA SER A 818 20.35 -22.09 -15.45
C SER A 818 19.05 -22.88 -15.25
N GLU A 819 18.00 -22.21 -14.82
CA GLU A 819 16.69 -22.83 -14.57
C GLU A 819 16.82 -24.12 -13.73
N ASN A 820 17.66 -24.03 -12.71
CA ASN A 820 17.93 -25.13 -11.79
C ASN A 820 17.27 -24.81 -10.43
N ASP A 821 15.97 -25.03 -10.37
CA ASP A 821 15.15 -24.72 -9.19
C ASP A 821 14.99 -25.93 -8.28
N ASP A 822 14.57 -25.67 -7.06
CA ASP A 822 14.18 -26.72 -6.13
C ASP A 822 12.91 -27.43 -6.63
N LEU A 823 12.79 -28.71 -6.34
CA LEU A 823 11.62 -29.48 -6.74
C LEU A 823 10.85 -29.99 -5.52
N VAL A 824 9.58 -29.63 -5.44
CA VAL A 824 8.65 -30.24 -4.50
C VAL A 824 7.66 -31.09 -5.28
N LYS A 825 7.46 -32.33 -4.86
CA LYS A 825 6.54 -33.26 -5.53
C LYS A 825 6.00 -34.29 -4.56
N TYR A 826 4.82 -34.80 -4.80
CA TYR A 826 4.31 -35.96 -4.07
C TYR A 826 4.99 -37.28 -4.53
N TYR A 827 4.99 -38.25 -3.66
CA TYR A 827 5.54 -39.57 -3.92
C TYR A 827 4.83 -40.20 -5.13
N LYS A 828 5.64 -40.66 -6.12
CA LYS A 828 5.17 -41.17 -7.41
C LYS A 828 4.47 -40.16 -8.35
N ASN A 829 4.49 -38.88 -8.06
CA ASN A 829 4.18 -37.87 -9.06
C ASN A 829 5.21 -37.92 -10.20
N ASP A 830 4.82 -37.58 -11.41
CA ASP A 830 5.69 -37.65 -12.59
C ASP A 830 6.59 -36.41 -12.79
N SER A 831 6.49 -35.40 -11.93
CA SER A 831 7.33 -34.22 -12.00
C SER A 831 8.82 -34.57 -12.02
N GLN A 832 9.54 -33.92 -12.89
CA GLN A 832 10.95 -34.13 -13.12
C GLN A 832 11.75 -32.93 -12.60
N TYR A 833 12.94 -33.17 -12.08
CA TYR A 833 13.91 -32.12 -11.91
C TYR A 833 14.47 -31.71 -13.27
N SER A 834 14.52 -30.44 -13.55
CA SER A 834 14.97 -29.87 -14.82
C SER A 834 16.04 -28.83 -14.60
N ILE A 835 16.98 -28.76 -15.49
CA ILE A 835 17.95 -27.67 -15.62
C ILE A 835 18.04 -27.29 -17.09
N ARG A 836 18.51 -26.08 -17.37
CA ARG A 836 18.83 -25.65 -18.72
C ARG A 836 20.31 -25.43 -18.89
N LEU A 837 20.87 -25.95 -19.97
CA LEU A 837 22.28 -25.81 -20.29
C LEU A 837 22.47 -24.69 -21.31
N LEU A 838 23.43 -23.81 -21.03
CA LEU A 838 23.80 -22.69 -21.90
C LEU A 838 25.19 -22.92 -22.50
N ASP A 839 25.39 -22.40 -23.69
CA ASP A 839 26.70 -22.35 -24.37
C ASP A 839 27.55 -21.16 -23.84
N ASN A 840 28.69 -20.94 -24.50
CA ASN A 840 29.59 -19.85 -24.09
C ASN A 840 29.08 -18.44 -24.45
N GLU A 841 28.07 -18.34 -25.26
CA GLU A 841 27.40 -17.11 -25.69
C GLU A 841 26.11 -16.83 -24.87
N GLY A 842 25.73 -17.78 -23.97
CA GLY A 842 24.50 -17.69 -23.19
C GLY A 842 23.24 -18.23 -23.89
N ASN A 843 23.41 -18.82 -25.07
CA ASN A 843 22.28 -19.45 -25.75
C ASN A 843 22.09 -20.88 -25.26
N PRO A 844 20.84 -21.38 -25.27
CA PRO A 844 20.59 -22.80 -25.00
C PRO A 844 21.41 -23.71 -25.88
N VAL A 845 22.03 -24.71 -25.27
CA VAL A 845 22.71 -25.77 -26.06
C VAL A 845 21.68 -26.55 -26.89
N GLY A 846 22.10 -27.04 -28.01
CA GLY A 846 21.25 -27.93 -28.83
C GLY A 846 20.99 -29.26 -28.14
N ALA A 847 20.21 -30.12 -28.80
CA ALA A 847 19.92 -31.47 -28.32
C ALA A 847 21.18 -32.35 -28.21
N ASN A 848 21.11 -33.37 -27.33
CA ASN A 848 22.13 -34.36 -27.08
C ASN A 848 23.42 -33.88 -26.39
N VAL A 849 23.37 -32.79 -25.65
CA VAL A 849 24.46 -32.38 -24.77
C VAL A 849 24.25 -33.00 -23.38
N SER A 850 25.28 -33.64 -22.83
CA SER A 850 25.17 -34.40 -21.58
C SER A 850 25.39 -33.54 -20.36
N ALA A 851 24.54 -33.72 -19.35
CA ALA A 851 24.75 -33.27 -17.96
C ALA A 851 24.70 -34.47 -17.01
N THR A 852 25.41 -34.37 -15.90
CA THR A 852 25.42 -35.43 -14.89
C THR A 852 24.74 -34.91 -13.62
N PHE A 853 23.78 -35.69 -13.11
CA PHE A 853 23.11 -35.41 -11.83
C PHE A 853 23.61 -36.38 -10.78
N ASN A 854 23.82 -35.90 -9.58
CA ASN A 854 24.14 -36.71 -8.41
C ASN A 854 23.06 -36.53 -7.34
N ILE A 855 22.44 -37.63 -6.91
CA ILE A 855 21.52 -37.65 -5.75
C ILE A 855 21.98 -38.80 -4.85
N ASN A 856 22.26 -38.50 -3.58
CA ASN A 856 22.71 -39.51 -2.60
C ASN A 856 23.90 -40.36 -3.06
N GLY A 857 24.84 -39.81 -3.83
CA GLY A 857 26.00 -40.50 -4.34
C GLY A 857 25.75 -41.33 -5.61
N VAL A 858 24.52 -41.34 -6.10
CA VAL A 858 24.18 -42.02 -7.38
C VAL A 858 24.22 -41.00 -8.52
N PHE A 859 24.94 -41.37 -9.57
CA PHE A 859 25.13 -40.49 -10.73
C PHE A 859 24.24 -40.92 -11.90
N TYR A 860 23.61 -39.93 -12.52
CA TYR A 860 22.73 -40.08 -13.68
C TYR A 860 23.18 -39.17 -14.81
N THR A 861 23.54 -39.71 -15.96
CA THR A 861 23.78 -38.91 -17.15
C THR A 861 22.47 -38.74 -17.93
N ARG A 862 22.13 -37.53 -18.30
CA ARG A 862 20.97 -37.16 -19.11
C ARG A 862 21.41 -36.19 -20.21
N TYR A 863 20.61 -36.11 -21.24
CA TYR A 863 20.93 -35.34 -22.43
C TYR A 863 19.89 -34.22 -22.64
N SER A 864 20.35 -33.09 -23.12
CA SER A 864 19.49 -31.94 -23.43
C SER A 864 18.54 -32.24 -24.61
N ASN A 865 17.39 -31.60 -24.59
CA ASN A 865 16.52 -31.46 -25.74
C ASN A 865 16.99 -30.29 -26.64
N ALA A 866 16.20 -29.93 -27.67
CA ALA A 866 16.56 -28.89 -28.63
C ALA A 866 16.64 -27.48 -28.00
N SER A 867 15.95 -27.24 -26.88
CA SER A 867 15.94 -25.98 -26.13
C SER A 867 16.92 -25.97 -24.95
N GLY A 868 17.81 -26.96 -24.86
CA GLY A 868 18.85 -27.02 -23.84
C GLY A 868 18.44 -27.64 -22.51
N HIS A 869 17.16 -28.00 -22.31
CA HIS A 869 16.71 -28.59 -21.05
C HIS A 869 17.16 -30.05 -20.90
N VAL A 870 17.61 -30.37 -19.70
CA VAL A 870 17.98 -31.71 -19.26
C VAL A 870 17.12 -32.09 -18.07
N LYS A 871 16.38 -33.18 -18.17
CA LYS A 871 15.42 -33.61 -17.15
C LYS A 871 15.83 -34.92 -16.50
N LEU A 872 15.55 -35.06 -15.21
CA LEU A 872 15.74 -36.28 -14.44
C LEU A 872 14.47 -36.68 -13.71
N ASN A 873 13.97 -37.88 -13.96
CA ASN A 873 12.86 -38.44 -13.21
C ASN A 873 13.27 -38.67 -11.76
N ILE A 874 12.48 -38.19 -10.82
CA ILE A 874 12.73 -38.37 -9.39
C ILE A 874 11.79 -39.43 -8.83
N ASN A 875 12.35 -40.61 -8.60
CA ASN A 875 11.63 -41.75 -8.04
C ASN A 875 12.15 -42.13 -6.65
N LEU A 876 12.24 -41.13 -5.79
CA LEU A 876 12.73 -41.28 -4.41
C LEU A 876 11.55 -41.49 -3.43
N ALA A 877 11.83 -42.12 -2.29
CA ALA A 877 10.88 -42.20 -1.20
C ALA A 877 10.59 -40.79 -0.63
N PRO A 878 9.49 -40.61 0.13
CA PRO A 878 9.25 -39.35 0.80
C PRO A 878 10.43 -38.88 1.67
N GLY A 879 10.80 -37.60 1.55
CA GLY A 879 11.95 -37.04 2.27
C GLY A 879 12.63 -35.93 1.49
N ASN A 880 13.60 -35.29 2.12
CA ASN A 880 14.39 -34.20 1.57
C ASN A 880 15.73 -34.71 1.02
N TYR A 881 16.08 -34.31 -0.18
CA TYR A 881 17.28 -34.73 -0.86
C TYR A 881 18.00 -33.53 -1.48
N VAL A 882 19.30 -33.65 -1.70
CA VAL A 882 20.07 -32.68 -2.46
C VAL A 882 20.44 -33.32 -3.78
N ILE A 883 20.11 -32.62 -4.88
CA ILE A 883 20.57 -32.97 -6.23
C ILE A 883 21.66 -31.98 -6.63
N THR A 884 22.73 -32.50 -7.20
CA THR A 884 23.80 -31.71 -7.80
C THR A 884 23.88 -32.02 -9.29
N ALA A 885 23.66 -31.02 -10.11
CA ALA A 885 23.85 -31.08 -11.55
C ALA A 885 25.26 -30.61 -11.90
N GLU A 886 25.90 -31.31 -12.83
CA GLU A 886 27.22 -30.94 -13.34
C GLU A 886 27.22 -30.88 -14.88
N TYR A 887 27.67 -29.74 -15.38
CA TYR A 887 27.86 -29.51 -16.80
C TYR A 887 29.10 -28.65 -17.05
N ASN A 888 29.92 -29.05 -18.01
CA ASN A 888 31.13 -28.33 -18.46
C ASN A 888 32.11 -28.00 -17.31
N GLY A 889 32.06 -28.82 -16.20
CA GLY A 889 32.90 -28.65 -15.03
C GLY A 889 32.30 -27.68 -13.97
N VAL A 890 31.11 -27.14 -14.23
CA VAL A 890 30.35 -26.33 -13.27
C VAL A 890 29.32 -27.20 -12.57
N LYS A 891 29.10 -26.94 -11.28
CA LYS A 891 28.13 -27.65 -10.44
C LYS A 891 27.09 -26.69 -9.89
N ALA A 892 25.84 -27.10 -9.93
CA ALA A 892 24.71 -26.41 -9.30
C ALA A 892 23.95 -27.43 -8.43
N SER A 893 23.54 -27.02 -7.23
CA SER A 893 22.85 -27.91 -6.30
C SER A 893 21.51 -27.30 -5.87
N ASN A 894 20.49 -28.15 -5.81
CA ASN A 894 19.12 -27.80 -5.44
C ASN A 894 18.55 -28.82 -4.45
N TYR A 895 17.43 -28.47 -3.83
CA TYR A 895 16.70 -29.36 -2.94
C TYR A 895 15.58 -30.08 -3.70
N ILE A 896 15.35 -31.33 -3.34
CA ILE A 896 14.19 -32.08 -3.78
C ILE A 896 13.43 -32.52 -2.54
N ASN A 897 12.19 -32.08 -2.42
CA ASN A 897 11.29 -32.50 -1.36
C ASN A 897 10.22 -33.43 -1.93
N VAL A 898 10.26 -34.69 -1.54
CA VAL A 898 9.23 -35.67 -1.91
C VAL A 898 8.25 -35.83 -0.75
N LEU A 899 7.04 -35.34 -0.95
CA LEU A 899 5.96 -35.36 0.00
C LEU A 899 5.33 -36.76 0.08
N PRO A 900 4.90 -37.22 1.25
CA PRO A 900 4.21 -38.49 1.39
C PRO A 900 2.79 -38.44 0.80
N THR A 901 2.36 -39.56 0.24
CA THR A 901 0.97 -39.80 -0.21
C THR A 901 0.18 -40.68 0.76
N LEU A 902 0.69 -40.84 1.96
CA LEU A 902 0.04 -41.60 3.02
C LEU A 902 0.27 -40.85 4.33
N GLU A 903 -0.81 -40.42 4.97
CA GLU A 903 -0.79 -39.59 6.18
C GLU A 903 -1.67 -40.19 7.25
N ALA A 904 -1.20 -40.20 8.50
CA ALA A 904 -2.01 -40.56 9.63
C ALA A 904 -1.46 -39.92 10.92
N LYS A 905 -2.32 -39.72 11.87
CA LYS A 905 -1.96 -39.20 13.20
C LYS A 905 -2.04 -40.32 14.24
N ASP A 906 -1.29 -40.16 15.31
CA ASP A 906 -1.42 -41.05 16.48
C ASP A 906 -2.84 -40.94 17.03
N LEU A 907 -3.40 -42.07 17.50
CA LEU A 907 -4.73 -42.08 18.06
C LEU A 907 -4.65 -42.26 19.59
N SER A 908 -5.30 -41.37 20.33
CA SER A 908 -5.54 -41.52 21.75
C SER A 908 -7.03 -41.64 21.99
N MET A 909 -7.47 -42.74 22.64
CA MET A 909 -8.85 -43.03 22.85
C MET A 909 -9.10 -43.67 24.21
N LYS A 910 -10.37 -43.63 24.67
CA LYS A 910 -10.82 -44.44 25.81
C LYS A 910 -11.28 -45.82 25.33
N TYR A 911 -11.20 -46.77 26.22
CA TYR A 911 -11.63 -48.12 25.89
C TYR A 911 -13.11 -48.18 25.47
N ARG A 912 -13.34 -48.64 24.23
CA ARG A 912 -14.66 -48.73 23.57
C ARG A 912 -15.40 -47.40 23.37
N ASP A 913 -14.74 -46.29 23.26
CA ASP A 913 -15.38 -44.98 22.98
C ASP A 913 -15.84 -44.82 21.52
N GLY A 914 -15.54 -45.79 20.65
CA GLY A 914 -15.95 -45.79 19.25
C GLY A 914 -14.98 -45.04 18.30
N SER A 915 -13.89 -44.51 18.83
CA SER A 915 -12.87 -43.85 18.01
C SER A 915 -12.29 -44.79 16.96
N LYS A 916 -11.98 -44.23 15.82
CA LYS A 916 -11.39 -44.92 14.67
C LYS A 916 -9.99 -44.41 14.44
N PHE A 917 -9.12 -45.29 14.00
CA PHE A 917 -7.85 -44.88 13.45
C PHE A 917 -8.06 -44.54 11.96
N GLU A 918 -7.58 -43.37 11.56
CA GLU A 918 -7.80 -42.84 10.24
C GLU A 918 -6.47 -42.69 9.50
N VAL A 919 -6.46 -43.02 8.23
CA VAL A 919 -5.32 -42.87 7.34
C VAL A 919 -5.81 -42.19 6.08
N LYS A 920 -5.25 -41.05 5.79
CA LYS A 920 -5.51 -40.32 4.55
C LYS A 920 -4.56 -40.81 3.46
N VAL A 921 -5.09 -41.11 2.31
CA VAL A 921 -4.36 -41.50 1.13
C VAL A 921 -4.50 -40.42 0.08
N LEU A 922 -3.39 -39.96 -0.41
CA LEU A 922 -3.32 -39.00 -1.48
C LEU A 922 -2.82 -39.67 -2.76
N ASP A 923 -3.19 -39.13 -3.88
CA ASP A 923 -2.60 -39.53 -5.18
C ASP A 923 -1.24 -38.84 -5.40
N GLY A 924 -0.74 -38.93 -6.62
CA GLY A 924 0.54 -38.32 -7.01
C GLY A 924 0.47 -36.81 -7.18
N THR A 925 -0.70 -36.21 -7.24
CA THR A 925 -0.89 -34.77 -7.33
C THR A 925 -1.12 -34.14 -5.95
N GLY A 926 -1.42 -34.96 -4.97
CA GLY A 926 -1.70 -34.53 -3.59
C GLY A 926 -3.18 -34.52 -3.26
N ASP A 927 -4.01 -34.92 -4.22
CA ASP A 927 -5.45 -34.98 -4.04
C ASP A 927 -5.87 -36.25 -3.29
N ALA A 928 -7.02 -36.18 -2.65
CA ALA A 928 -7.60 -37.29 -1.90
C ALA A 928 -7.86 -38.49 -2.82
N LEU A 929 -7.22 -39.62 -2.55
CA LEU A 929 -7.39 -40.80 -3.37
C LEU A 929 -8.50 -41.70 -2.86
N THR A 930 -9.61 -41.74 -3.58
CA THR A 930 -10.79 -42.56 -3.27
C THR A 930 -10.58 -44.03 -3.65
N ASN A 931 -11.30 -44.94 -3.01
CA ASN A 931 -11.28 -46.38 -3.28
C ASN A 931 -9.88 -47.06 -3.20
N ALA A 932 -8.95 -46.45 -2.49
CA ALA A 932 -7.62 -47.02 -2.26
C ALA A 932 -7.65 -48.09 -1.16
N ASN A 933 -7.07 -49.26 -1.46
CA ASN A 933 -6.97 -50.36 -0.49
C ASN A 933 -5.78 -50.13 0.46
N VAL A 934 -6.02 -49.62 1.64
CA VAL A 934 -5.00 -49.45 2.69
C VAL A 934 -4.90 -50.66 3.56
N ASN A 935 -3.72 -51.21 3.71
CA ASN A 935 -3.42 -52.29 4.61
C ASN A 935 -2.95 -51.73 5.96
N LEU A 936 -3.65 -52.12 7.01
CA LEU A 936 -3.41 -51.65 8.37
C LEU A 936 -2.99 -52.88 9.21
N ASN A 937 -1.74 -52.87 9.67
CA ASN A 937 -1.24 -53.94 10.54
C ASN A 937 -1.15 -53.44 11.99
N ILE A 938 -1.81 -54.15 12.87
CA ILE A 938 -1.72 -53.92 14.33
C ILE A 938 -1.56 -55.24 15.06
N ASN A 939 -0.53 -55.38 15.87
CA ASN A 939 -0.19 -56.63 16.56
C ASN A 939 -0.05 -57.85 15.63
N GLY A 940 0.41 -57.68 14.40
CA GLY A 940 0.56 -58.76 13.41
C GLY A 940 -0.76 -59.13 12.69
N VAL A 941 -1.87 -58.54 13.05
CA VAL A 941 -3.16 -58.70 12.35
C VAL A 941 -3.30 -57.68 11.26
N LEU A 942 -3.55 -58.12 10.07
CA LEU A 942 -3.69 -57.27 8.88
C LEU A 942 -5.16 -57.03 8.58
N TYR A 943 -5.49 -55.74 8.46
CA TYR A 943 -6.81 -55.28 8.06
C TYR A 943 -6.66 -54.47 6.76
N THR A 944 -7.50 -54.74 5.78
CA THR A 944 -7.60 -53.87 4.59
C THR A 944 -8.81 -52.98 4.74
N ARG A 945 -8.63 -51.70 4.53
CA ARG A 945 -9.70 -50.69 4.50
C ARG A 945 -9.61 -49.90 3.19
N ILE A 946 -10.76 -49.54 2.69
CA ILE A 946 -10.91 -48.76 1.48
C ILE A 946 -11.09 -47.29 1.89
N SER A 947 -10.37 -46.38 1.24
CA SER A 947 -10.55 -44.96 1.46
C SER A 947 -11.88 -44.49 0.86
N ASP A 948 -12.52 -43.57 1.58
CA ASP A 948 -13.77 -42.91 1.17
C ASP A 948 -13.53 -41.77 0.17
N ASP A 949 -14.52 -40.94 -0.06
CA ASP A 949 -14.46 -39.82 -1.02
C ASP A 949 -13.48 -38.72 -0.57
N GLU A 950 -13.18 -38.64 0.74
CA GLU A 950 -12.16 -37.74 1.31
C GLU A 950 -10.75 -38.38 1.35
N GLY A 951 -10.59 -39.55 0.74
CA GLY A 951 -9.35 -40.32 0.73
C GLY A 951 -9.03 -40.98 2.08
N ILE A 952 -9.98 -41.09 3.02
CA ILE A 952 -9.70 -41.57 4.38
C ILE A 952 -10.14 -43.03 4.55
N ALA A 953 -9.16 -43.88 4.89
CA ALA A 953 -9.41 -45.27 5.30
C ALA A 953 -9.51 -45.38 6.82
N ARG A 954 -10.60 -45.94 7.33
CA ARG A 954 -10.89 -46.00 8.77
C ARG A 954 -10.87 -47.41 9.32
N LEU A 955 -10.21 -47.59 10.48
CA LEU A 955 -10.21 -48.84 11.23
C LEU A 955 -10.77 -48.62 12.62
N ASN A 956 -11.86 -49.38 12.95
CA ASN A 956 -12.39 -49.38 14.31
C ASN A 956 -11.38 -50.09 15.23
N ILE A 957 -11.03 -49.46 16.32
CA ILE A 957 -10.08 -49.98 17.32
C ILE A 957 -10.82 -50.60 18.48
N ASN A 958 -10.74 -51.92 18.57
CA ASN A 958 -11.39 -52.71 19.65
C ASN A 958 -10.36 -53.50 20.47
N LEU A 959 -9.27 -52.87 20.83
CA LEU A 959 -8.21 -53.47 21.64
C LEU A 959 -8.37 -53.10 23.11
N MET A 960 -7.77 -53.89 24.00
CA MET A 960 -7.74 -53.62 25.44
C MET A 960 -6.92 -52.33 25.74
N PRO A 961 -7.13 -51.71 26.92
CA PRO A 961 -6.29 -50.57 27.33
C PRO A 961 -4.80 -50.92 27.24
N GLY A 962 -4.02 -50.01 26.63
CA GLY A 962 -2.61 -50.25 26.35
C GLY A 962 -2.08 -49.34 25.23
N GLN A 963 -0.83 -49.59 24.86
CA GLN A 963 -0.20 -48.88 23.75
C GLN A 963 0.12 -49.88 22.62
N TYR A 964 -0.18 -49.49 21.41
CA TYR A 964 -0.04 -50.31 20.21
C TYR A 964 0.60 -49.49 19.10
N ILE A 965 1.31 -50.20 18.24
CA ILE A 965 1.81 -49.61 16.98
C ILE A 965 0.92 -50.17 15.85
N ILE A 966 0.39 -49.28 15.07
CA ILE A 966 -0.29 -49.60 13.82
C ILE A 966 0.57 -49.15 12.64
N THR A 967 0.79 -50.04 11.68
CA THR A 967 1.48 -49.68 10.45
C THR A 967 0.48 -49.67 9.28
N SER A 968 0.36 -48.54 8.67
CA SER A 968 -0.47 -48.35 7.49
C SER A 968 0.38 -48.45 6.24
N SER A 969 -0.10 -49.19 5.28
CA SER A 969 0.62 -49.51 4.05
C SER A 969 -0.25 -49.25 2.82
N TYR A 970 0.26 -48.45 1.91
CA TYR A 970 -0.36 -48.25 0.60
C TYR A 970 0.73 -48.04 -0.47
N ASN A 971 0.62 -48.72 -1.59
CA ASN A 971 1.45 -48.54 -2.80
C ASN A 971 2.96 -48.46 -2.50
N THR A 972 3.48 -49.39 -1.67
CA THR A 972 4.87 -49.47 -1.21
C THR A 972 5.31 -48.43 -0.16
N LEU A 973 4.44 -47.48 0.21
CA LEU A 973 4.69 -46.58 1.32
C LEU A 973 4.12 -47.18 2.60
N ASN A 974 4.89 -47.07 3.68
CA ASN A 974 4.50 -47.51 5.01
C ASN A 974 4.71 -46.37 6.00
N ILE A 975 3.70 -46.12 6.84
CA ILE A 975 3.82 -45.22 7.98
C ILE A 975 3.38 -45.97 9.24
N SER A 976 3.98 -45.66 10.36
CA SER A 976 3.62 -46.27 11.65
C SER A 976 3.23 -45.19 12.63
N ASN A 977 2.08 -45.45 13.28
CA ASN A 977 1.50 -44.51 14.27
C ASN A 977 1.27 -45.26 15.60
N LYS A 978 1.16 -44.48 16.64
CA LYS A 978 0.87 -44.99 17.98
C LYS A 978 -0.64 -44.92 18.28
N ILE A 979 -1.19 -46.00 18.81
CA ILE A 979 -2.52 -46.00 19.38
C ILE A 979 -2.38 -46.16 20.88
N THR A 980 -2.92 -45.22 21.64
CA THR A 980 -2.97 -45.24 23.11
C THR A 980 -4.43 -45.36 23.56
N ILE A 981 -4.74 -46.47 24.28
CA ILE A 981 -6.08 -46.72 24.80
C ILE A 981 -6.03 -46.62 26.32
N SER A 982 -6.73 -45.65 26.87
CA SER A 982 -6.89 -45.50 28.30
C SER A 982 -8.10 -46.33 28.81
N SER A 983 -8.10 -46.67 30.07
CA SER A 983 -9.21 -47.40 30.69
C SER A 983 -10.49 -46.58 30.77
#